data_da1141c1e1f3ad14666b3eac4da153c7
#
_entry.id   da1141c1e1f3ad14666b3eac4da153c7
#
_cell.length_a   1.000
_cell.length_b   1.000
_cell.length_c   1.000
_cell.angle_alpha   90.00
_cell.angle_beta   90.00
_cell.angle_gamma   90.00
#
_symmetry.space_group_name_H-M   'P 1'
#
loop_
_entity.id
_entity.type
_entity.pdbx_description
1 polymer ?
#
loop_
_entity_poly.entity_id
_entity_poly.type
_entity_poly.pdbx_seq_one_letter_code
_entity_poly.pdbx_strand_id
1 'polypeptide(L)'
;MPLAPSWVIAEKNNICAVLKPDHANKRYDIEVIVNADKETFAKAKKGTVQKGRMVCPETGETFSIPEIRGDKKIDGKTVYGLRLWENEDLVPRPHDVFQERLYCVRWVETYNDFNAKGELVEKTRRHYYTVTQEDLQRELQVIELLKERFSDWQAKGYIPSRKIERGGDKTEEPIRTRGWSCWHHLFTPRQLLTLGLYHSFAKQITDCDEIIRISLLTGFAANWNSRLSIWISNIQTGGGVGKIGQTFSNQALNTLYNYPARGITLADVQFNQELRVATINPNSTITPYDARSIECKQDLWITDPPYADAVNYHELSDFFLAWYEQDLKRVFPSWPLDGRKGLAVTGNGADFKQSMVEIYRNLNKNMPDNGLQMVQFTHQDPAVWADLGMILWAAGLHVSSAWTIATETSSGLKKGNYVQGTVLLVLRKRINHEEVFPDELPSLIEDEVRAQLDDMLALDDKELPNFGDTDYQLAAYAAALRVMTQYASIEGINIENELYREKQKNQKSAFEKLIDQAVEIACNHLIPTGFDEFQWKGLAASERLYLKGLELEKHGELRAGAYQELAKGFGVREYTFMFASTKANEVRFKTGTEFKRSNLGGDNFAGSLMRHVLFALHETVTKENAKEGVNYLVAEVTDYWGNRKKIIEILRYLNRLAHTDHMPHWEVDAEAAQTLAGAIENYNA
;
A
#
# COMPACT_ATOMS: atom_id res chain seq x y z
N MET A 1 -19.12 6.45 -27.32
CA MET A 1 -17.84 7.06 -26.94
C MET A 1 -16.96 6.01 -26.29
N PRO A 2 -15.73 5.72 -26.78
CA PRO A 2 -14.80 4.82 -26.12
C PRO A 2 -14.27 5.42 -24.80
N LEU A 3 -14.16 4.59 -23.75
CA LEU A 3 -13.74 4.99 -22.41
C LEU A 3 -12.40 4.36 -22.05
N ALA A 4 -11.37 5.15 -21.82
CA ALA A 4 -10.10 4.70 -21.25
C ALA A 4 -9.42 5.83 -20.47
N PRO A 5 -8.74 5.55 -19.35
CA PRO A 5 -7.97 6.54 -18.62
C PRO A 5 -6.69 6.96 -19.38
N SER A 6 -6.22 6.11 -20.30
CA SER A 6 -5.12 6.36 -21.21
C SER A 6 -5.24 5.48 -22.44
N TRP A 7 -4.86 6.00 -23.59
CA TRP A 7 -4.78 5.27 -24.86
C TRP A 7 -3.34 4.82 -25.19
N VAL A 8 -2.41 4.97 -24.24
CA VAL A 8 -1.03 4.48 -24.39
C VAL A 8 -1.01 2.97 -24.26
N ILE A 9 -0.45 2.30 -25.27
CA ILE A 9 -0.30 0.84 -25.31
C ILE A 9 1.09 0.45 -24.82
N ALA A 10 2.15 1.09 -25.31
CA ALA A 10 3.51 0.89 -24.84
C ALA A 10 4.33 2.17 -24.95
N GLU A 11 4.92 2.62 -23.84
CA GLU A 11 5.74 3.84 -23.84
C GLU A 11 7.03 3.67 -24.64
N LYS A 12 7.63 2.50 -24.60
CA LYS A 12 8.74 2.17 -25.51
C LYS A 12 8.21 2.15 -26.95
N ASN A 13 8.83 2.90 -27.82
CA ASN A 13 8.45 3.11 -29.20
C ASN A 13 7.15 3.92 -29.41
N ASN A 14 6.70 4.67 -28.40
CA ASN A 14 5.53 5.55 -28.47
C ASN A 14 4.32 4.90 -29.16
N ILE A 15 3.92 3.71 -28.67
CA ILE A 15 2.79 2.98 -29.23
C ILE A 15 1.51 3.41 -28.52
N CYS A 16 0.53 3.88 -29.28
CA CYS A 16 -0.75 4.32 -28.70
C CYS A 16 -1.91 4.05 -29.67
N ALA A 17 -3.13 4.09 -29.14
CA ALA A 17 -4.35 4.11 -29.92
C ALA A 17 -4.84 5.54 -30.15
N VAL A 18 -5.38 5.83 -31.32
CA VAL A 18 -5.94 7.12 -31.70
C VAL A 18 -7.40 6.93 -32.08
N LEU A 19 -8.25 7.81 -31.54
CA LEU A 19 -9.68 7.85 -31.85
C LEU A 19 -9.92 8.69 -33.09
N LYS A 20 -10.54 8.13 -34.15
CA LYS A 20 -10.94 8.82 -35.35
C LYS A 20 -12.46 8.91 -35.38
N PRO A 21 -13.06 10.12 -35.40
CA PRO A 21 -14.50 10.27 -35.44
C PRO A 21 -15.06 9.79 -36.78
N ASP A 22 -16.10 8.98 -36.72
CA ASP A 22 -16.93 8.57 -37.85
C ASP A 22 -18.31 9.19 -37.64
N HIS A 23 -18.49 10.41 -38.13
CA HIS A 23 -19.73 11.17 -37.97
C HIS A 23 -20.92 10.53 -38.69
N ALA A 24 -20.68 9.80 -39.80
CA ALA A 24 -21.74 9.10 -40.51
C ALA A 24 -22.38 8.01 -39.70
N ASN A 25 -21.58 7.25 -38.98
CA ASN A 25 -22.04 6.13 -38.14
C ASN A 25 -22.13 6.50 -36.65
N LYS A 26 -21.93 7.76 -36.27
CA LYS A 26 -21.98 8.27 -34.90
C LYS A 26 -21.09 7.49 -33.93
N ARG A 27 -19.89 7.14 -34.37
CA ARG A 27 -18.92 6.34 -33.56
C ARG A 27 -17.52 6.88 -33.74
N TYR A 28 -16.59 6.33 -32.95
CA TYR A 28 -15.15 6.51 -33.15
C TYR A 28 -14.54 5.21 -33.69
N ASP A 29 -13.73 5.29 -34.71
CA ASP A 29 -12.82 4.24 -35.09
C ASP A 29 -11.54 4.36 -34.28
N ILE A 30 -10.88 3.23 -34.00
CA ILE A 30 -9.69 3.17 -33.16
C ILE A 30 -8.55 2.60 -34.00
N GLU A 31 -7.49 3.38 -34.15
CA GLU A 31 -6.30 2.99 -34.90
C GLU A 31 -5.10 2.88 -33.98
N VAL A 32 -4.30 1.83 -34.09
CA VAL A 32 -3.04 1.66 -33.36
C VAL A 32 -1.90 2.27 -34.17
N ILE A 33 -1.19 3.23 -33.57
CA ILE A 33 -0.05 3.89 -34.17
C ILE A 33 1.22 3.47 -33.44
N VAL A 34 2.20 3.00 -34.22
CA VAL A 34 3.55 2.67 -33.75
C VAL A 34 4.48 3.84 -34.09
N ASN A 35 5.37 4.20 -33.16
CA ASN A 35 6.26 5.38 -33.28
C ASN A 35 5.47 6.69 -33.47
N ALA A 36 4.41 6.89 -32.71
CA ALA A 36 3.63 8.12 -32.71
C ALA A 36 4.51 9.32 -32.37
N ASP A 37 4.22 10.48 -33.05
CA ASP A 37 4.86 11.75 -32.72
C ASP A 37 4.51 12.20 -31.28
N LYS A 38 5.27 13.20 -30.79
CA LYS A 38 5.14 13.68 -29.40
C LYS A 38 3.74 14.24 -29.09
N GLU A 39 3.10 14.89 -30.04
CA GLU A 39 1.78 15.52 -29.86
C GLU A 39 0.70 14.44 -29.77
N THR A 40 0.68 13.51 -30.72
CA THR A 40 -0.24 12.37 -30.75
C THR A 40 -0.11 11.53 -29.49
N PHE A 41 1.12 11.25 -29.07
CA PHE A 41 1.37 10.48 -27.87
C PHE A 41 0.94 11.20 -26.58
N ALA A 42 1.14 12.52 -26.49
CA ALA A 42 0.68 13.33 -25.37
C ALA A 42 -0.86 13.41 -25.29
N LYS A 43 -1.57 13.46 -26.42
CA LYS A 43 -3.03 13.34 -26.48
C LYS A 43 -3.50 11.98 -25.99
N ALA A 44 -2.84 10.90 -26.40
CA ALA A 44 -3.16 9.54 -25.96
C ALA A 44 -2.98 9.34 -24.44
N LYS A 45 -2.00 9.99 -23.81
CA LYS A 45 -1.81 9.95 -22.35
C LYS A 45 -3.00 10.53 -21.57
N LYS A 46 -3.70 11.52 -22.11
CA LYS A 46 -4.83 12.17 -21.41
C LYS A 46 -6.05 11.27 -21.28
N GLY A 47 -6.22 10.30 -22.18
CA GLY A 47 -7.38 9.41 -22.20
C GLY A 47 -8.72 10.13 -22.39
N THR A 48 -9.80 9.36 -22.30
CA THR A 48 -11.18 9.84 -22.37
C THR A 48 -11.93 9.74 -21.05
N VAL A 49 -11.27 9.20 -20.01
CA VAL A 49 -11.77 9.20 -18.63
C VAL A 49 -10.75 9.91 -17.75
N GLN A 50 -11.15 11.04 -17.18
CA GLN A 50 -10.30 11.87 -16.32
C GLN A 50 -11.05 12.20 -15.02
N LYS A 51 -10.44 11.93 -13.87
CA LYS A 51 -11.02 12.22 -12.53
C LYS A 51 -12.47 11.75 -12.37
N GLY A 52 -12.79 10.53 -12.86
CA GLY A 52 -14.14 9.95 -12.76
C GLY A 52 -15.18 10.56 -13.72
N ARG A 53 -14.76 11.31 -14.73
CA ARG A 53 -15.61 11.90 -15.77
C ARG A 53 -15.16 11.44 -17.16
N MET A 54 -16.11 11.16 -18.04
CA MET A 54 -15.88 11.05 -19.46
C MET A 54 -15.63 12.45 -20.03
N VAL A 55 -14.66 12.57 -20.92
CA VAL A 55 -14.33 13.81 -21.65
C VAL A 55 -14.43 13.52 -23.14
N CYS A 56 -15.28 14.26 -23.85
CA CYS A 56 -15.37 14.18 -25.31
C CYS A 56 -14.13 14.84 -25.95
N PRO A 57 -13.35 14.13 -26.77
CA PRO A 57 -12.13 14.70 -27.35
C PRO A 57 -12.39 15.79 -28.43
N GLU A 58 -13.59 15.85 -29.00
CA GLU A 58 -13.95 16.85 -30.00
C GLU A 58 -14.57 18.10 -29.40
N THR A 59 -15.57 17.93 -28.50
CA THR A 59 -16.33 19.06 -27.94
C THR A 59 -15.81 19.54 -26.60
N GLY A 60 -15.01 18.72 -25.90
CA GLY A 60 -14.58 18.98 -24.52
C GLY A 60 -15.68 18.81 -23.46
N GLU A 61 -16.90 18.44 -23.86
CA GLU A 61 -17.99 18.16 -22.93
C GLU A 61 -17.64 17.02 -21.98
N THR A 62 -18.12 17.14 -20.73
CA THR A 62 -17.81 16.16 -19.70
C THR A 62 -19.07 15.64 -19.03
N PHE A 63 -19.12 14.32 -18.83
CA PHE A 63 -20.18 13.64 -18.11
C PHE A 63 -19.60 12.79 -16.98
N SER A 64 -20.19 12.82 -15.80
CA SER A 64 -19.72 11.95 -14.72
C SER A 64 -20.06 10.48 -15.03
N ILE A 65 -19.21 9.57 -14.61
CA ILE A 65 -19.44 8.12 -14.82
C ILE A 65 -20.71 7.63 -14.11
N PRO A 66 -21.06 8.07 -12.87
CA PRO A 66 -22.35 7.77 -12.27
C PRO A 66 -23.55 8.25 -13.09
N GLU A 67 -23.47 9.44 -13.67
CA GLU A 67 -24.50 9.98 -14.55
C GLU A 67 -24.71 9.12 -15.82
N ILE A 68 -23.61 8.71 -16.45
CA ILE A 68 -23.63 7.78 -17.61
C ILE A 68 -24.29 6.44 -17.23
N ARG A 69 -24.04 5.92 -16.01
CA ARG A 69 -24.68 4.70 -15.53
C ARG A 69 -26.16 4.87 -15.24
N GLY A 70 -26.65 6.11 -15.15
CA GLY A 70 -28.03 6.40 -14.74
C GLY A 70 -28.24 6.32 -13.23
N ASP A 71 -27.18 6.45 -12.43
CA ASP A 71 -27.27 6.47 -10.97
C ASP A 71 -28.07 7.70 -10.51
N LYS A 72 -28.99 7.51 -9.55
CA LYS A 72 -29.88 8.56 -9.01
C LYS A 72 -29.81 8.59 -7.48
N LYS A 73 -29.98 9.77 -6.90
CA LYS A 73 -30.21 9.91 -5.45
C LYS A 73 -31.71 9.97 -5.19
N ILE A 74 -32.22 9.04 -4.41
CA ILE A 74 -33.62 9.00 -3.94
C ILE A 74 -33.56 8.90 -2.41
N ASP A 75 -34.17 9.84 -1.71
CA ASP A 75 -34.21 9.93 -0.23
C ASP A 75 -32.78 9.79 0.40
N GLY A 76 -31.80 10.48 -0.19
CA GLY A 76 -30.41 10.46 0.29
C GLY A 76 -29.61 9.19 -0.04
N LYS A 77 -30.23 8.14 -0.56
CA LYS A 77 -29.58 6.90 -0.96
C LYS A 77 -29.30 6.87 -2.45
N THR A 78 -28.18 6.26 -2.85
CA THR A 78 -27.84 6.08 -4.26
C THR A 78 -28.53 4.83 -4.80
N VAL A 79 -29.36 5.01 -5.83
CA VAL A 79 -29.93 3.92 -6.62
C VAL A 79 -29.11 3.79 -7.89
N TYR A 80 -28.55 2.61 -8.11
CA TYR A 80 -27.69 2.31 -9.27
C TYR A 80 -28.51 2.02 -10.50
N GLY A 81 -28.15 2.63 -11.64
CA GLY A 81 -28.95 2.59 -12.86
C GLY A 81 -28.67 1.44 -13.82
N LEU A 82 -27.55 0.68 -13.62
CA LEU A 82 -27.21 -0.41 -14.51
C LEU A 82 -28.11 -1.64 -14.32
N ARG A 83 -28.46 -2.28 -15.42
CA ARG A 83 -29.07 -3.61 -15.41
C ARG A 83 -28.12 -4.62 -14.77
N LEU A 84 -28.64 -5.52 -13.97
CA LEU A 84 -27.88 -6.68 -13.51
C LEU A 84 -27.78 -7.72 -14.64
N TRP A 85 -26.59 -8.24 -14.85
CA TRP A 85 -26.37 -9.34 -15.78
C TRP A 85 -27.02 -10.63 -15.24
N GLU A 86 -27.66 -11.35 -16.13
CA GLU A 86 -28.17 -12.70 -15.86
C GLU A 86 -27.03 -13.72 -16.03
N ASN A 87 -27.23 -14.94 -15.53
CA ASN A 87 -26.18 -15.99 -15.60
C ASN A 87 -25.67 -16.24 -17.03
N GLU A 88 -26.53 -16.14 -18.02
CA GLU A 88 -26.25 -16.41 -19.44
C GLU A 88 -25.59 -15.23 -20.17
N ASP A 89 -25.47 -14.08 -19.51
CA ASP A 89 -24.85 -12.88 -20.11
C ASP A 89 -23.32 -13.03 -20.16
N LEU A 90 -22.78 -13.37 -21.31
CA LEU A 90 -21.34 -13.50 -21.56
C LEU A 90 -20.71 -12.20 -22.08
N VAL A 91 -21.53 -11.38 -22.73
CA VAL A 91 -21.19 -10.06 -23.27
C VAL A 91 -22.32 -9.08 -22.99
N PRO A 92 -22.07 -7.75 -23.03
CA PRO A 92 -23.14 -6.77 -22.87
C PRO A 92 -24.25 -6.97 -23.91
N ARG A 93 -25.51 -6.80 -23.50
CA ARG A 93 -26.65 -6.77 -24.42
C ARG A 93 -26.63 -5.47 -25.25
N PRO A 94 -27.25 -5.43 -26.43
CA PRO A 94 -27.21 -4.25 -27.33
C PRO A 94 -27.65 -2.91 -26.68
N HIS A 95 -28.51 -2.96 -25.67
CA HIS A 95 -29.03 -1.78 -24.97
C HIS A 95 -28.34 -1.51 -23.64
N ASP A 96 -27.33 -2.28 -23.26
CA ASP A 96 -26.55 -2.01 -22.06
C ASP A 96 -25.72 -0.75 -22.26
N VAL A 97 -25.60 0.07 -21.21
CA VAL A 97 -24.88 1.36 -21.24
C VAL A 97 -23.41 1.15 -21.60
N PHE A 98 -22.78 0.15 -21.00
CA PHE A 98 -21.38 -0.18 -21.30
C PHE A 98 -21.32 -1.32 -22.33
N GLN A 99 -20.64 -1.05 -23.42
CA GLN A 99 -20.31 -2.01 -24.47
C GLN A 99 -18.82 -2.32 -24.44
N GLU A 100 -18.44 -3.50 -24.89
CA GLU A 100 -17.04 -3.92 -25.00
C GLU A 100 -16.56 -3.89 -26.45
N ARG A 101 -15.33 -3.44 -26.64
CA ARG A 101 -14.73 -3.35 -27.97
C ARG A 101 -13.27 -3.76 -27.96
N LEU A 102 -12.92 -4.78 -28.72
CA LEU A 102 -11.54 -5.10 -29.03
C LEU A 102 -10.96 -3.98 -29.93
N TYR A 103 -9.81 -3.42 -29.57
CA TYR A 103 -9.22 -2.31 -30.34
C TYR A 103 -7.73 -2.50 -30.67
N CYS A 104 -7.05 -3.43 -30.01
CA CYS A 104 -5.64 -3.70 -30.27
C CYS A 104 -5.36 -5.19 -30.13
N VAL A 105 -4.59 -5.75 -31.06
CA VAL A 105 -4.06 -7.12 -30.98
C VAL A 105 -2.55 -7.07 -30.87
N ARG A 106 -2.01 -7.77 -29.85
CA ARG A 106 -0.57 -7.92 -29.67
C ARG A 106 -0.13 -9.32 -30.08
N TRP A 107 0.69 -9.40 -31.09
CA TRP A 107 1.40 -10.62 -31.49
C TRP A 107 2.77 -10.70 -30.83
N VAL A 108 3.16 -11.90 -30.45
CA VAL A 108 4.50 -12.20 -29.92
C VAL A 108 5.18 -13.12 -30.92
N GLU A 109 6.24 -12.61 -31.54
CA GLU A 109 7.12 -13.37 -32.40
C GLU A 109 8.26 -13.94 -31.56
N THR A 110 8.51 -15.22 -31.66
CA THR A 110 9.66 -15.90 -31.04
C THR A 110 10.70 -16.16 -32.11
N TYR A 111 11.96 -15.79 -31.84
CA TYR A 111 13.08 -15.98 -32.77
C TYR A 111 14.36 -16.26 -32.00
N ASN A 112 15.28 -17.00 -32.64
CA ASN A 112 16.58 -17.28 -32.07
C ASN A 112 17.58 -16.17 -32.46
N ASP A 113 18.36 -15.71 -31.49
CA ASP A 113 19.40 -14.69 -31.68
C ASP A 113 20.53 -14.88 -30.63
N PHE A 114 21.68 -14.31 -30.89
CA PHE A 114 22.80 -14.40 -29.96
C PHE A 114 22.69 -13.38 -28.82
N ASN A 115 23.01 -13.82 -27.60
CA ASN A 115 23.14 -12.90 -26.47
C ASN A 115 24.52 -12.21 -26.48
N ALA A 116 24.78 -11.32 -25.52
CA ALA A 116 26.05 -10.59 -25.39
C ALA A 116 27.28 -11.50 -25.13
N LYS A 117 27.04 -12.76 -24.77
CA LYS A 117 28.09 -13.77 -24.56
C LYS A 117 28.34 -14.68 -25.80
N GLY A 118 27.58 -14.44 -26.89
CA GLY A 118 27.66 -15.25 -28.10
C GLY A 118 26.87 -16.58 -28.04
N GLU A 119 26.04 -16.79 -27.04
CA GLU A 119 25.17 -17.97 -26.89
C GLU A 119 23.87 -17.78 -27.66
N LEU A 120 23.41 -18.82 -28.37
CA LEU A 120 22.12 -18.81 -29.06
C LEU A 120 21.01 -18.90 -28.02
N VAL A 121 20.17 -17.86 -27.96
CA VAL A 121 19.05 -17.75 -27.01
C VAL A 121 17.78 -17.43 -27.76
N GLU A 122 16.66 -17.94 -27.26
CA GLU A 122 15.35 -17.58 -27.75
C GLU A 122 14.98 -16.18 -27.25
N LYS A 123 14.63 -15.29 -28.17
CA LYS A 123 14.16 -13.93 -27.91
C LYS A 123 12.74 -13.73 -28.38
N THR A 124 12.04 -12.79 -27.78
CA THR A 124 10.67 -12.41 -28.17
C THR A 124 10.60 -10.98 -28.66
N ARG A 125 9.83 -10.77 -29.72
CA ARG A 125 9.47 -9.43 -30.24
C ARG A 125 7.96 -9.28 -30.21
N ARG A 126 7.50 -8.09 -29.82
CA ARG A 126 6.08 -7.79 -29.68
C ARG A 126 5.65 -6.80 -30.76
N HIS A 127 4.57 -7.13 -31.45
CA HIS A 127 3.95 -6.33 -32.50
C HIS A 127 2.54 -5.95 -32.10
N TYR A 128 2.13 -4.73 -32.36
CA TYR A 128 0.83 -4.19 -31.98
C TYR A 128 0.10 -3.70 -33.23
N TYR A 129 -1.12 -4.19 -33.42
CA TYR A 129 -1.91 -3.94 -34.63
C TYR A 129 -3.31 -3.46 -34.28
N THR A 130 -3.84 -2.62 -35.17
CA THR A 130 -5.28 -2.32 -35.23
C THR A 130 -6.03 -3.60 -35.53
N VAL A 131 -7.21 -3.75 -34.94
CA VAL A 131 -8.07 -4.92 -35.08
C VAL A 131 -8.59 -5.03 -36.52
N THR A 132 -8.50 -6.23 -37.09
CA THR A 132 -9.02 -6.58 -38.40
C THR A 132 -10.41 -7.22 -38.32
N GLN A 133 -11.10 -7.37 -39.44
CA GLN A 133 -12.37 -8.09 -39.51
C GLN A 133 -12.21 -9.59 -39.14
N GLU A 134 -11.08 -10.18 -39.48
CA GLU A 134 -10.77 -11.56 -39.10
C GLU A 134 -10.60 -11.72 -37.58
N ASP A 135 -10.00 -10.74 -36.89
CA ASP A 135 -9.88 -10.75 -35.45
C ASP A 135 -11.26 -10.68 -34.77
N LEU A 136 -12.15 -9.84 -35.28
CA LEU A 136 -13.54 -9.75 -34.81
C LEU A 136 -14.32 -11.04 -35.06
N GLN A 137 -14.12 -11.68 -36.22
CA GLN A 137 -14.74 -12.99 -36.51
C GLN A 137 -14.26 -14.08 -35.55
N ARG A 138 -12.97 -14.09 -35.22
CA ARG A 138 -12.41 -15.00 -34.18
C ARG A 138 -13.07 -14.78 -32.81
N GLU A 139 -13.30 -13.54 -32.40
CA GLU A 139 -14.01 -13.27 -31.14
C GLU A 139 -15.46 -13.74 -31.18
N LEU A 140 -16.17 -13.59 -32.30
CA LEU A 140 -17.51 -14.15 -32.48
C LEU A 140 -17.51 -15.68 -32.38
N GLN A 141 -16.55 -16.35 -33.01
CA GLN A 141 -16.39 -17.80 -32.92
C GLN A 141 -16.15 -18.26 -31.47
N VAL A 142 -15.34 -17.52 -30.71
CA VAL A 142 -15.10 -17.78 -29.28
C VAL A 142 -16.40 -17.69 -28.48
N ILE A 143 -17.22 -16.67 -28.75
CA ILE A 143 -18.51 -16.48 -28.08
C ILE A 143 -19.45 -17.67 -28.39
N GLU A 144 -19.57 -18.07 -29.63
CA GLU A 144 -20.43 -19.21 -30.01
C GLU A 144 -19.93 -20.53 -29.40
N LEU A 145 -18.61 -20.79 -29.47
CA LEU A 145 -18.01 -21.98 -28.84
C LEU A 145 -18.25 -22.03 -27.34
N LEU A 146 -18.20 -20.88 -26.66
CA LEU A 146 -18.46 -20.81 -25.23
C LEU A 146 -19.96 -21.01 -24.94
N LYS A 147 -20.86 -20.40 -25.70
CA LYS A 147 -22.31 -20.57 -25.55
C LYS A 147 -22.72 -22.01 -25.61
N GLU A 148 -22.20 -22.77 -26.61
CA GLU A 148 -22.48 -24.20 -26.76
C GLU A 148 -22.10 -25.03 -25.53
N ARG A 149 -21.05 -24.60 -24.80
CA ARG A 149 -20.48 -25.34 -23.68
C ARG A 149 -20.87 -24.78 -22.31
N PHE A 150 -21.42 -23.60 -22.26
CA PHE A 150 -21.55 -22.79 -21.06
C PHE A 150 -22.26 -23.53 -19.92
N SER A 151 -23.47 -24.01 -20.14
CA SER A 151 -24.24 -24.69 -19.09
C SER A 151 -23.61 -26.02 -18.66
N ASP A 152 -23.06 -26.79 -19.60
CA ASP A 152 -22.35 -28.02 -19.30
C ASP A 152 -21.06 -27.75 -18.50
N TRP A 153 -20.32 -26.72 -18.88
CA TRP A 153 -19.09 -26.36 -18.21
C TRP A 153 -19.32 -25.80 -16.81
N GLN A 154 -20.40 -25.03 -16.57
CA GLN A 154 -20.79 -24.63 -15.23
C GLN A 154 -21.19 -25.85 -14.38
N ALA A 155 -21.99 -26.78 -14.91
CA ALA A 155 -22.39 -27.98 -14.20
C ALA A 155 -21.20 -28.88 -13.83
N LYS A 156 -20.19 -28.95 -14.70
CA LYS A 156 -18.95 -29.72 -14.48
C LYS A 156 -17.93 -28.96 -13.64
N GLY A 157 -18.14 -27.65 -13.36
CA GLY A 157 -17.23 -26.81 -12.63
C GLY A 157 -15.96 -26.45 -13.41
N TYR A 158 -16.01 -26.43 -14.74
CA TYR A 158 -14.90 -25.98 -15.57
C TYR A 158 -14.80 -24.45 -15.59
N ILE A 159 -15.93 -23.77 -15.42
CA ILE A 159 -16.04 -22.31 -15.25
C ILE A 159 -16.94 -21.99 -14.04
N PRO A 160 -16.77 -20.81 -13.42
CA PRO A 160 -17.58 -20.42 -12.26
C PRO A 160 -19.08 -20.36 -12.57
N SER A 161 -19.89 -20.86 -11.63
CA SER A 161 -21.37 -20.72 -11.65
C SER A 161 -21.88 -19.88 -10.47
N ARG A 162 -20.99 -19.48 -9.54
CA ARG A 162 -21.32 -18.84 -8.30
C ARG A 162 -21.73 -17.39 -8.51
N LYS A 163 -22.79 -16.95 -7.79
CA LYS A 163 -23.19 -15.54 -7.72
C LYS A 163 -22.25 -14.76 -6.78
N ILE A 164 -22.10 -13.47 -7.06
CA ILE A 164 -21.44 -12.54 -6.14
C ILE A 164 -22.46 -12.17 -5.06
N GLU A 165 -22.09 -12.37 -3.80
CA GLU A 165 -22.95 -12.00 -2.67
C GLU A 165 -23.07 -10.49 -2.54
N ARG A 166 -24.31 -10.04 -2.25
CA ARG A 166 -24.61 -8.64 -2.01
C ARG A 166 -24.18 -8.16 -0.61
N GLY A 167 -23.91 -6.87 -0.50
CA GLY A 167 -23.66 -6.22 0.79
C GLY A 167 -22.20 -6.28 1.26
N GLY A 168 -21.30 -6.82 0.46
CA GLY A 168 -19.86 -6.75 0.74
C GLY A 168 -19.27 -5.39 0.37
N ASP A 169 -18.30 -4.91 1.14
CA ASP A 169 -17.63 -3.62 0.89
C ASP A 169 -16.88 -3.58 -0.45
N LYS A 170 -16.25 -4.69 -0.81
CA LYS A 170 -15.41 -4.80 -2.01
C LYS A 170 -16.11 -5.51 -3.15
N THR A 171 -16.92 -6.52 -2.85
CA THR A 171 -17.60 -7.35 -3.86
C THR A 171 -18.86 -6.71 -4.39
N GLU A 172 -19.46 -5.73 -3.70
CA GLU A 172 -20.56 -4.93 -4.25
C GLU A 172 -20.09 -4.00 -5.40
N GLU A 173 -18.78 -3.68 -5.48
CA GLU A 173 -18.24 -2.76 -6.50
C GLU A 173 -18.50 -3.22 -7.95
N PRO A 174 -18.19 -4.45 -8.39
CA PRO A 174 -18.51 -4.92 -9.74
C PRO A 174 -20.03 -5.00 -10.00
N ILE A 175 -20.84 -5.26 -8.99
CA ILE A 175 -22.31 -5.27 -9.14
C ILE A 175 -22.83 -3.85 -9.45
N ARG A 176 -22.48 -2.88 -8.63
CA ARG A 176 -22.97 -1.50 -8.78
C ARG A 176 -22.38 -0.75 -9.98
N THR A 177 -21.10 -1.05 -10.36
CA THR A 177 -20.38 -0.29 -11.39
C THR A 177 -20.43 -0.93 -12.77
N ARG A 178 -20.76 -2.23 -12.86
CA ARG A 178 -20.81 -3.00 -14.11
C ARG A 178 -22.10 -3.79 -14.31
N GLY A 179 -22.88 -4.00 -13.25
CA GLY A 179 -24.03 -4.87 -13.28
C GLY A 179 -23.69 -6.36 -13.17
N TRP A 180 -22.45 -6.72 -12.90
CA TRP A 180 -22.00 -8.12 -12.85
C TRP A 180 -22.48 -8.79 -11.56
N SER A 181 -23.30 -9.82 -11.70
CA SER A 181 -23.95 -10.51 -10.59
C SER A 181 -23.34 -11.90 -10.28
N CYS A 182 -22.48 -12.40 -11.16
CA CYS A 182 -21.82 -13.70 -11.02
C CYS A 182 -20.29 -13.56 -11.23
N TRP A 183 -19.52 -14.45 -10.61
CA TRP A 183 -18.05 -14.38 -10.70
C TRP A 183 -17.52 -14.59 -12.13
N HIS A 184 -18.20 -15.40 -12.97
CA HIS A 184 -17.80 -15.54 -14.37
C HIS A 184 -17.97 -14.27 -15.19
N HIS A 185 -18.80 -13.31 -14.78
CA HIS A 185 -18.94 -12.02 -15.46
C HIS A 185 -17.67 -11.18 -15.41
N LEU A 186 -16.75 -11.48 -14.48
CA LEU A 186 -15.45 -10.81 -14.39
C LEU A 186 -14.48 -11.23 -15.51
N PHE A 187 -14.92 -12.12 -16.41
CA PHE A 187 -14.08 -12.66 -17.48
C PHE A 187 -14.74 -12.45 -18.85
N THR A 188 -13.92 -12.16 -19.86
CA THR A 188 -14.40 -12.16 -21.24
C THR A 188 -14.68 -13.58 -21.72
N PRO A 189 -15.47 -13.77 -22.80
CA PRO A 189 -15.67 -15.10 -23.39
C PRO A 189 -14.37 -15.84 -23.71
N ARG A 190 -13.35 -15.13 -24.22
CA ARG A 190 -12.03 -15.70 -24.52
C ARG A 190 -11.32 -16.15 -23.24
N GLN A 191 -11.39 -15.38 -22.17
CA GLN A 191 -10.79 -15.73 -20.89
C GLN A 191 -11.48 -16.95 -20.28
N LEU A 192 -12.82 -16.98 -20.29
CA LEU A 192 -13.59 -18.14 -19.81
C LEU A 192 -13.30 -19.40 -20.62
N LEU A 193 -13.26 -19.29 -21.96
CA LEU A 193 -12.96 -20.43 -22.82
C LEU A 193 -11.54 -20.95 -22.56
N THR A 194 -10.55 -20.08 -22.44
CA THR A 194 -9.17 -20.45 -22.19
C THR A 194 -9.01 -21.14 -20.83
N LEU A 195 -9.48 -20.52 -19.77
CA LEU A 195 -9.35 -21.06 -18.40
C LEU A 195 -10.22 -22.33 -18.23
N GLY A 196 -11.41 -22.35 -18.82
CA GLY A 196 -12.28 -23.53 -18.80
C GLY A 196 -11.69 -24.72 -19.53
N LEU A 197 -10.95 -24.53 -20.63
CA LEU A 197 -10.21 -25.60 -21.29
C LEU A 197 -9.16 -26.21 -20.35
N TYR A 198 -8.37 -25.38 -19.65
CA TYR A 198 -7.40 -25.88 -18.66
C TYR A 198 -8.08 -26.70 -17.57
N HIS A 199 -9.17 -26.20 -16.99
CA HIS A 199 -9.95 -26.94 -16.00
C HIS A 199 -10.52 -28.25 -16.57
N SER A 200 -10.97 -28.27 -17.83
CA SER A 200 -11.50 -29.50 -18.44
C SER A 200 -10.45 -30.60 -18.56
N PHE A 201 -9.18 -30.25 -18.81
CA PHE A 201 -8.08 -31.22 -18.78
C PHE A 201 -7.76 -31.67 -17.36
N ALA A 202 -7.78 -30.76 -16.37
CA ALA A 202 -7.56 -31.11 -14.99
C ALA A 202 -8.54 -32.15 -14.44
N LYS A 203 -9.80 -32.13 -14.89
CA LYS A 203 -10.84 -33.10 -14.46
C LYS A 203 -10.58 -34.52 -14.92
N GLN A 204 -9.70 -34.73 -15.88
CA GLN A 204 -9.29 -36.08 -16.34
C GLN A 204 -8.23 -36.70 -15.40
N ILE A 205 -7.64 -35.91 -14.52
CA ILE A 205 -6.62 -36.33 -13.56
C ILE A 205 -7.29 -36.94 -12.34
N THR A 206 -6.73 -38.02 -11.83
CA THR A 206 -7.23 -38.72 -10.62
C THR A 206 -6.37 -38.45 -9.38
N ASP A 207 -5.13 -38.04 -9.57
CA ASP A 207 -4.21 -37.73 -8.50
C ASP A 207 -4.60 -36.43 -7.78
N CYS A 208 -4.76 -36.49 -6.46
CA CYS A 208 -5.23 -35.36 -5.65
C CYS A 208 -4.24 -34.19 -5.64
N ASP A 209 -2.94 -34.48 -5.60
CA ASP A 209 -1.91 -33.43 -5.54
C ASP A 209 -1.85 -32.67 -6.86
N GLU A 210 -1.97 -33.38 -7.98
CA GLU A 210 -2.03 -32.77 -9.31
C GLU A 210 -3.31 -31.94 -9.52
N ILE A 211 -4.45 -32.38 -8.96
CA ILE A 211 -5.70 -31.60 -9.00
C ILE A 211 -5.52 -30.28 -8.24
N ILE A 212 -4.96 -30.32 -7.02
CA ILE A 212 -4.70 -29.12 -6.24
C ILE A 212 -3.75 -28.19 -6.99
N ARG A 213 -2.67 -28.73 -7.53
CA ARG A 213 -1.68 -27.97 -8.29
C ARG A 213 -2.32 -27.24 -9.46
N ILE A 214 -3.12 -27.91 -10.27
CA ILE A 214 -3.78 -27.31 -11.42
C ILE A 214 -4.83 -26.28 -11.00
N SER A 215 -5.58 -26.54 -9.93
CA SER A 215 -6.54 -25.58 -9.38
C SER A 215 -5.83 -24.29 -8.95
N LEU A 216 -4.74 -24.39 -8.20
CA LEU A 216 -3.94 -23.21 -7.78
C LEU A 216 -3.41 -22.44 -8.99
N LEU A 217 -2.88 -23.14 -10.00
CA LEU A 217 -2.37 -22.52 -11.22
C LEU A 217 -3.49 -21.86 -12.03
N THR A 218 -4.68 -22.46 -12.06
CA THR A 218 -5.86 -21.85 -12.71
C THR A 218 -6.28 -20.56 -12.01
N GLY A 219 -6.32 -20.54 -10.68
CA GLY A 219 -6.60 -19.32 -9.92
C GLY A 219 -5.55 -18.25 -10.13
N PHE A 220 -4.28 -18.64 -10.15
CA PHE A 220 -3.19 -17.71 -10.49
C PHE A 220 -3.38 -17.14 -11.90
N ALA A 221 -3.69 -18.00 -12.88
CA ALA A 221 -3.96 -17.57 -14.26
C ALA A 221 -5.19 -16.65 -14.35
N ALA A 222 -6.26 -16.93 -13.59
CA ALA A 222 -7.46 -16.10 -13.51
C ALA A 222 -7.15 -14.69 -12.95
N ASN A 223 -6.28 -14.61 -11.93
CA ASN A 223 -5.85 -13.32 -11.37
C ASN A 223 -5.11 -12.44 -12.40
N TRP A 224 -4.45 -13.04 -13.39
CA TRP A 224 -3.73 -12.31 -14.43
C TRP A 224 -4.49 -12.24 -15.77
N ASN A 225 -5.72 -12.72 -15.83
CA ASN A 225 -6.49 -12.81 -17.05
C ASN A 225 -7.99 -12.68 -16.80
N SER A 226 -8.41 -11.54 -16.24
CA SER A 226 -9.80 -11.13 -16.04
C SER A 226 -10.09 -9.78 -16.72
N ARG A 227 -11.36 -9.36 -16.77
CA ARG A 227 -11.75 -8.00 -17.19
C ARG A 227 -11.17 -6.90 -16.31
N LEU A 228 -10.71 -7.24 -15.11
CA LEU A 228 -10.12 -6.31 -14.15
C LEU A 228 -8.58 -6.35 -14.15
N SER A 229 -7.96 -7.19 -14.98
CA SER A 229 -6.51 -7.22 -15.16
C SER A 229 -6.00 -5.93 -15.76
N ILE A 230 -4.96 -5.35 -15.13
CA ILE A 230 -4.40 -4.05 -15.51
C ILE A 230 -3.49 -4.18 -16.72
N TRP A 231 -3.60 -3.25 -17.67
CA TRP A 231 -2.59 -3.06 -18.70
C TRP A 231 -1.57 -2.01 -18.25
N ILE A 232 -0.30 -2.41 -18.12
CA ILE A 232 0.81 -1.56 -17.68
C ILE A 232 1.63 -1.16 -18.91
N SER A 233 1.56 0.12 -19.28
CA SER A 233 2.19 0.67 -20.50
C SER A 233 3.57 1.31 -20.26
N ASN A 234 3.94 1.61 -18.99
CA ASN A 234 5.11 2.41 -18.66
C ASN A 234 6.41 1.61 -18.48
N ILE A 235 7.54 2.31 -18.58
CA ILE A 235 8.89 1.75 -18.53
C ILE A 235 9.32 1.40 -17.09
N GLN A 236 8.85 2.14 -16.09
CA GLN A 236 9.30 2.06 -14.69
C GLN A 236 9.04 0.71 -14.01
N THR A 237 8.16 -0.10 -14.54
CA THR A 237 7.77 -1.40 -13.98
C THR A 237 8.44 -2.61 -14.65
N GLY A 238 9.64 -2.42 -15.21
CA GLY A 238 10.48 -3.56 -15.64
C GLY A 238 10.07 -4.25 -16.94
N GLY A 239 9.76 -3.50 -18.00
CA GLY A 239 9.50 -4.15 -19.28
C GLY A 239 9.22 -3.22 -20.46
N GLY A 240 8.88 -1.98 -20.25
CA GLY A 240 8.77 -0.91 -21.27
C GLY A 240 7.92 -1.15 -22.52
N VAL A 241 7.35 -2.32 -22.68
CA VAL A 241 6.69 -2.80 -23.91
C VAL A 241 5.25 -3.26 -23.69
N GLY A 242 4.64 -2.83 -22.59
CA GLY A 242 3.30 -3.27 -22.18
C GLY A 242 3.30 -4.66 -21.55
N LYS A 243 2.78 -4.76 -20.35
CA LYS A 243 2.56 -6.03 -19.64
C LYS A 243 1.21 -6.04 -18.94
N ILE A 244 0.76 -7.23 -18.58
CA ILE A 244 -0.49 -7.43 -17.87
C ILE A 244 -0.19 -7.48 -16.38
N GLY A 245 -0.94 -6.74 -15.58
CA GLY A 245 -0.95 -6.80 -14.12
C GLY A 245 -2.11 -7.63 -13.59
N GLN A 246 -2.20 -7.72 -12.27
CA GLN A 246 -3.19 -8.52 -11.56
C GLN A 246 -4.59 -7.89 -11.58
N THR A 247 -5.61 -8.71 -11.28
CA THR A 247 -7.01 -8.31 -11.08
C THR A 247 -7.18 -7.43 -9.85
N PHE A 248 -6.39 -7.68 -8.81
CA PHE A 248 -6.44 -6.93 -7.55
C PHE A 248 -5.35 -5.89 -7.48
N SER A 249 -5.68 -4.70 -6.96
CA SER A 249 -4.73 -3.65 -6.64
C SER A 249 -5.17 -2.95 -5.36
N ASN A 250 -4.21 -2.62 -4.50
CA ASN A 250 -4.49 -2.00 -3.21
C ASN A 250 -5.57 -2.76 -2.41
N GLN A 251 -5.48 -4.09 -2.43
CA GLN A 251 -6.38 -4.98 -1.69
C GLN A 251 -7.87 -4.82 -2.07
N ALA A 252 -8.11 -4.47 -3.33
CA ALA A 252 -9.45 -4.34 -3.89
C ALA A 252 -9.46 -4.79 -5.36
N LEU A 253 -10.66 -5.08 -5.88
CA LEU A 253 -10.87 -5.31 -7.30
C LEU A 253 -10.64 -4.02 -8.09
N ASN A 254 -9.94 -4.10 -9.22
CA ASN A 254 -9.71 -2.94 -10.09
C ASN A 254 -11.01 -2.54 -10.81
N THR A 255 -11.22 -1.23 -10.98
CA THR A 255 -12.36 -0.68 -11.72
C THR A 255 -11.90 -0.01 -13.01
N LEU A 256 -11.52 -0.81 -14.00
CA LEU A 256 -10.92 -0.33 -15.24
C LEU A 256 -11.92 -0.28 -16.40
N TYR A 257 -11.64 0.56 -17.39
CA TYR A 257 -12.33 0.61 -18.68
C TYR A 257 -11.47 0.07 -19.82
N ASN A 258 -10.22 -0.29 -19.54
CA ASN A 258 -9.28 -0.84 -20.51
C ASN A 258 -8.61 -2.07 -19.88
N TYR A 259 -8.83 -3.24 -20.45
CA TYR A 259 -8.32 -4.50 -19.92
C TYR A 259 -7.79 -5.41 -21.04
N PRO A 260 -6.79 -6.23 -20.76
CA PRO A 260 -6.23 -7.20 -21.69
C PRO A 260 -6.88 -8.57 -21.54
N ALA A 261 -6.88 -9.37 -22.62
CA ALA A 261 -7.09 -10.79 -22.56
C ALA A 261 -5.87 -11.53 -23.11
N ARG A 262 -5.39 -12.54 -22.41
CA ARG A 262 -4.27 -13.38 -22.86
C ARG A 262 -4.76 -14.50 -23.76
N GLY A 263 -3.87 -14.93 -24.65
CA GLY A 263 -4.08 -16.15 -25.43
C GLY A 263 -3.76 -17.41 -24.63
N ILE A 264 -3.88 -18.56 -25.29
CA ILE A 264 -3.67 -19.91 -24.71
C ILE A 264 -2.24 -20.13 -24.21
N THR A 265 -1.24 -19.44 -24.76
CA THR A 265 0.17 -19.46 -24.31
C THR A 265 0.37 -19.03 -22.86
N LEU A 266 -0.69 -18.54 -22.20
CA LEU A 266 -0.67 -18.31 -20.75
C LEU A 266 -0.25 -19.57 -19.98
N ALA A 267 -0.64 -20.77 -20.44
CA ALA A 267 -0.29 -22.03 -19.81
C ALA A 267 1.21 -22.29 -19.75
N ASP A 268 1.93 -22.01 -20.84
CA ASP A 268 3.37 -22.31 -20.92
C ASP A 268 4.18 -21.62 -19.83
N VAL A 269 3.77 -20.39 -19.47
CA VAL A 269 4.46 -19.61 -18.44
C VAL A 269 4.08 -20.05 -17.03
N GLN A 270 2.84 -20.48 -16.82
CA GLN A 270 2.29 -20.74 -15.49
C GLN A 270 2.39 -22.20 -15.07
N PHE A 271 2.21 -23.14 -16.01
CA PHE A 271 2.17 -24.57 -15.70
C PHE A 271 3.54 -25.26 -15.77
N ASN A 272 4.55 -24.63 -16.40
CA ASN A 272 5.92 -25.16 -16.50
C ASN A 272 6.84 -24.72 -15.34
N GLN A 273 6.30 -24.15 -14.28
CA GLN A 273 7.11 -23.81 -13.10
C GLN A 273 7.39 -25.07 -12.27
N GLU A 274 8.68 -25.32 -12.04
CA GLU A 274 9.10 -26.34 -11.07
C GLU A 274 8.71 -25.88 -9.66
N LEU A 275 7.83 -26.62 -9.01
CA LEU A 275 7.58 -26.44 -7.60
C LEU A 275 8.72 -27.05 -6.81
N ARG A 276 9.48 -26.22 -6.12
CA ARG A 276 10.47 -26.73 -5.14
C ARG A 276 9.71 -27.29 -3.95
N VAL A 277 9.63 -28.59 -3.86
CA VAL A 277 8.99 -29.28 -2.74
C VAL A 277 10.07 -29.47 -1.66
N ALA A 278 9.88 -28.84 -0.52
CA ALA A 278 10.63 -29.17 0.69
C ALA A 278 10.06 -30.48 1.29
N THR A 279 10.93 -31.26 1.95
CA THR A 279 10.47 -32.42 2.72
C THR A 279 9.56 -31.95 3.85
N ILE A 280 8.27 -32.32 3.77
CA ILE A 280 7.28 -31.94 4.78
C ILE A 280 7.17 -33.07 5.80
N ASN A 281 7.04 -32.71 7.08
CA ASN A 281 6.73 -33.69 8.12
C ASN A 281 5.39 -34.37 7.79
N PRO A 282 5.30 -35.71 7.68
CA PRO A 282 4.07 -36.40 7.31
C PRO A 282 2.94 -36.21 8.32
N ASN A 283 3.22 -35.71 9.52
CA ASN A 283 2.22 -35.39 10.55
C ASN A 283 1.67 -33.96 10.44
N SER A 284 2.08 -33.18 9.42
CA SER A 284 1.54 -31.84 9.22
C SER A 284 0.13 -31.90 8.67
N THR A 285 -0.76 -31.08 9.22
CA THR A 285 -2.16 -30.95 8.77
C THR A 285 -2.50 -29.50 8.45
N ILE A 286 -3.35 -29.29 7.44
CA ILE A 286 -3.90 -27.99 7.09
C ILE A 286 -5.41 -28.09 7.10
N THR A 287 -6.05 -27.27 7.94
CA THR A 287 -7.52 -27.27 8.09
C THR A 287 -8.04 -25.83 8.21
N PRO A 288 -9.15 -25.48 7.53
CA PRO A 288 -9.87 -24.23 7.80
C PRO A 288 -10.65 -24.40 9.11
N TYR A 289 -10.28 -23.63 10.14
CA TYR A 289 -10.85 -23.76 11.47
C TYR A 289 -11.09 -22.38 12.11
N ASP A 290 -12.10 -22.25 12.94
CA ASP A 290 -12.32 -21.04 13.74
C ASP A 290 -11.37 -21.06 14.94
N ALA A 291 -10.47 -20.08 15.01
CA ALA A 291 -9.47 -19.99 16.08
C ALA A 291 -10.08 -19.85 17.49
N ARG A 292 -11.34 -19.39 17.61
CA ARG A 292 -12.09 -19.36 18.88
C ARG A 292 -12.45 -20.74 19.41
N SER A 293 -12.45 -21.76 18.54
CA SER A 293 -12.89 -23.12 18.85
C SER A 293 -11.76 -24.15 18.86
N ILE A 294 -10.50 -23.74 18.79
CA ILE A 294 -9.34 -24.63 18.84
C ILE A 294 -9.30 -25.31 20.21
N GLU A 295 -9.20 -26.64 20.22
CA GLU A 295 -9.15 -27.45 21.43
C GLU A 295 -7.79 -28.17 21.65
N CYS A 296 -6.96 -28.24 20.58
CA CYS A 296 -5.65 -28.89 20.66
C CYS A 296 -4.67 -28.06 21.49
N LYS A 297 -3.90 -28.72 22.35
CA LYS A 297 -2.80 -28.09 23.10
C LYS A 297 -1.54 -28.03 22.23
N GLN A 298 -0.88 -26.86 22.21
CA GLN A 298 0.36 -26.62 21.48
C GLN A 298 1.34 -25.83 22.35
N ASP A 299 2.63 -26.11 22.20
CA ASP A 299 3.71 -25.37 22.88
C ASP A 299 3.98 -24.02 22.25
N LEU A 300 3.71 -23.90 20.96
CA LEU A 300 3.94 -22.69 20.17
C LEU A 300 2.73 -22.37 19.28
N TRP A 301 2.23 -21.15 19.38
CA TRP A 301 1.26 -20.58 18.48
C TRP A 301 1.91 -19.49 17.64
N ILE A 302 1.77 -19.54 16.32
CA ILE A 302 2.22 -18.49 15.40
C ILE A 302 0.99 -17.94 14.70
N THR A 303 0.76 -16.64 14.80
CA THR A 303 -0.41 -15.98 14.25
C THR A 303 -0.04 -14.74 13.45
N ASP A 304 -0.80 -14.50 12.38
CA ASP A 304 -0.82 -13.25 11.59
C ASP A 304 -2.28 -12.78 11.57
N PRO A 305 -2.71 -12.01 12.59
CA PRO A 305 -4.11 -11.63 12.78
C PRO A 305 -4.53 -10.59 11.74
N PRO A 306 -5.85 -10.45 11.48
CA PRO A 306 -6.32 -9.36 10.64
C PRO A 306 -5.99 -8.01 11.30
N TYR A 307 -5.48 -7.07 10.50
CA TYR A 307 -5.26 -5.69 10.94
C TYR A 307 -6.56 -4.92 10.83
N ALA A 308 -6.98 -4.23 11.86
CA ALA A 308 -8.31 -3.65 12.11
C ALA A 308 -9.14 -3.19 10.88
N ASP A 309 -8.55 -2.54 9.89
CA ASP A 309 -9.20 -2.03 8.68
C ASP A 309 -8.64 -2.65 7.39
N ALA A 310 -7.93 -3.76 7.53
CA ALA A 310 -7.19 -4.40 6.47
C ALA A 310 -8.10 -5.14 5.45
N VAL A 311 -7.48 -6.02 4.72
CA VAL A 311 -8.02 -6.70 3.55
C VAL A 311 -9.29 -7.50 3.86
N ASN A 312 -10.34 -7.29 3.09
CA ASN A 312 -11.56 -8.10 3.15
C ASN A 312 -11.36 -9.47 2.51
N TYR A 313 -10.46 -10.30 3.08
CA TYR A 313 -10.15 -11.65 2.57
C TYR A 313 -11.39 -12.52 2.40
N HIS A 314 -12.32 -12.44 3.34
CA HIS A 314 -13.58 -13.17 3.36
C HIS A 314 -14.50 -12.85 2.17
N GLU A 315 -14.30 -11.68 1.52
CA GLU A 315 -15.00 -11.30 0.30
C GLU A 315 -14.17 -11.62 -0.95
N LEU A 316 -12.91 -11.20 -0.96
CA LEU A 316 -12.07 -11.26 -2.15
C LEU A 316 -11.63 -12.67 -2.49
N SER A 317 -11.52 -13.58 -1.51
CA SER A 317 -11.20 -14.99 -1.73
C SER A 317 -12.29 -15.74 -2.51
N ASP A 318 -13.52 -15.25 -2.49
CA ASP A 318 -14.62 -15.84 -3.28
C ASP A 318 -14.34 -15.81 -4.79
N PHE A 319 -13.53 -14.87 -5.27
CA PHE A 319 -13.04 -14.86 -6.66
C PHE A 319 -12.31 -16.16 -7.01
N PHE A 320 -11.45 -16.65 -6.13
CA PHE A 320 -10.71 -17.90 -6.32
C PHE A 320 -11.58 -19.13 -6.01
N LEU A 321 -12.34 -19.08 -4.93
CA LEU A 321 -13.25 -20.16 -4.54
C LEU A 321 -14.27 -20.49 -5.63
N ALA A 322 -14.70 -19.49 -6.39
CA ALA A 322 -15.60 -19.71 -7.53
C ALA A 322 -14.99 -20.62 -8.61
N TRP A 323 -13.66 -20.63 -8.78
CA TRP A 323 -12.95 -21.54 -9.68
C TRP A 323 -12.66 -22.90 -9.05
N TYR A 324 -12.40 -22.94 -7.73
CA TYR A 324 -11.95 -24.15 -7.04
C TYR A 324 -13.07 -25.04 -6.50
N GLU A 325 -14.29 -24.56 -6.47
CA GLU A 325 -15.40 -25.17 -5.72
C GLU A 325 -15.53 -26.69 -5.93
N GLN A 326 -15.50 -27.15 -7.17
CA GLN A 326 -15.66 -28.56 -7.48
C GLN A 326 -14.42 -29.39 -7.12
N ASP A 327 -13.23 -28.82 -7.26
CA ASP A 327 -11.98 -29.49 -6.94
C ASP A 327 -11.80 -29.60 -5.42
N LEU A 328 -12.15 -28.54 -4.68
CA LEU A 328 -12.15 -28.56 -3.22
C LEU A 328 -13.14 -29.58 -2.67
N LYS A 329 -14.36 -29.67 -3.23
CA LYS A 329 -15.34 -30.70 -2.84
C LYS A 329 -14.80 -32.12 -3.03
N ARG A 330 -14.01 -32.31 -4.08
CA ARG A 330 -13.45 -33.62 -4.42
C ARG A 330 -12.29 -34.00 -3.52
N VAL A 331 -11.38 -33.08 -3.26
CA VAL A 331 -10.12 -33.34 -2.51
C VAL A 331 -10.31 -33.12 -1.02
N PHE A 332 -11.05 -32.10 -0.63
CA PHE A 332 -11.30 -31.70 0.76
C PHE A 332 -12.81 -31.60 1.06
N PRO A 333 -13.53 -32.74 1.06
CA PRO A 333 -14.99 -32.73 1.20
C PRO A 333 -15.50 -32.11 2.50
N SER A 334 -14.68 -32.05 3.53
CA SER A 334 -15.01 -31.43 4.83
C SER A 334 -14.73 -29.93 4.89
N TRP A 335 -14.06 -29.35 3.89
CA TRP A 335 -13.73 -27.94 3.92
C TRP A 335 -14.94 -27.08 3.55
N PRO A 336 -15.11 -25.91 4.21
CA PRO A 336 -16.11 -24.94 3.80
C PRO A 336 -15.77 -24.35 2.44
N LEU A 337 -16.80 -24.13 1.62
CA LEU A 337 -16.67 -23.62 0.25
C LEU A 337 -17.12 -22.17 0.11
N ASP A 338 -17.29 -21.49 1.21
CA ASP A 338 -17.60 -20.06 1.28
C ASP A 338 -16.44 -19.31 1.98
N GLY A 339 -16.46 -17.98 1.89
CA GLY A 339 -15.49 -17.12 2.56
C GLY A 339 -15.70 -17.05 4.09
N ARG A 340 -16.60 -17.84 4.67
CA ARG A 340 -16.94 -17.84 6.10
C ARG A 340 -17.22 -16.44 6.64
N LYS A 341 -17.93 -15.60 5.89
CA LYS A 341 -18.18 -14.19 6.20
C LYS A 341 -18.74 -13.97 7.61
N GLY A 342 -19.64 -14.84 8.06
CA GLY A 342 -20.20 -14.76 9.41
C GLY A 342 -19.22 -15.07 10.55
N LEU A 343 -18.06 -15.66 10.25
CA LEU A 343 -16.99 -15.95 11.19
C LEU A 343 -15.78 -15.04 11.03
N ALA A 344 -15.78 -14.20 9.99
CA ALA A 344 -14.67 -13.31 9.71
C ALA A 344 -14.49 -12.27 10.82
N VAL A 345 -13.27 -12.14 11.31
CA VAL A 345 -12.88 -11.12 12.28
C VAL A 345 -12.51 -9.88 11.50
N THR A 346 -13.44 -8.93 11.39
CA THR A 346 -13.31 -7.75 10.53
C THR A 346 -13.76 -6.47 11.23
N GLY A 347 -13.35 -5.34 10.70
CA GLY A 347 -13.67 -4.01 11.24
C GLY A 347 -12.75 -3.63 12.40
N ASN A 348 -13.15 -2.62 13.14
CA ASN A 348 -12.41 -2.05 14.28
C ASN A 348 -13.31 -1.76 15.49
N GLY A 349 -14.54 -2.24 15.47
CA GLY A 349 -15.53 -2.03 16.51
C GLY A 349 -15.42 -3.02 17.69
N ALA A 350 -16.38 -2.98 18.58
CA ALA A 350 -16.44 -3.83 19.77
C ALA A 350 -16.43 -5.33 19.41
N ASP A 351 -17.18 -5.74 18.40
CA ASP A 351 -17.28 -7.15 17.96
C ASP A 351 -15.93 -7.69 17.46
N PHE A 352 -15.16 -6.85 16.74
CA PHE A 352 -13.80 -7.20 16.33
C PHE A 352 -12.91 -7.43 17.54
N LYS A 353 -12.89 -6.49 18.49
CA LYS A 353 -12.07 -6.56 19.70
C LYS A 353 -12.45 -7.78 20.55
N GLN A 354 -13.74 -8.03 20.73
CA GLN A 354 -14.24 -9.18 21.45
C GLN A 354 -13.79 -10.50 20.80
N SER A 355 -13.96 -10.64 19.50
CA SER A 355 -13.52 -11.81 18.75
C SER A 355 -12.01 -12.06 18.89
N MET A 356 -11.22 -11.01 18.82
CA MET A 356 -9.76 -11.10 18.99
C MET A 356 -9.38 -11.53 20.42
N VAL A 357 -10.02 -10.97 21.45
CA VAL A 357 -9.81 -11.40 22.86
C VAL A 357 -10.17 -12.87 23.04
N GLU A 358 -11.30 -13.30 22.49
CA GLU A 358 -11.74 -14.71 22.56
C GLU A 358 -10.72 -15.65 21.91
N ILE A 359 -10.21 -15.29 20.72
CA ILE A 359 -9.18 -16.07 20.02
C ILE A 359 -7.93 -16.19 20.89
N TYR A 360 -7.33 -15.08 21.30
CA TYR A 360 -6.08 -15.10 22.05
C TYR A 360 -6.22 -15.72 23.44
N ARG A 361 -7.38 -15.56 24.09
CA ARG A 361 -7.70 -16.23 25.35
C ARG A 361 -7.81 -17.76 25.17
N ASN A 362 -8.42 -18.21 24.07
CA ASN A 362 -8.50 -19.62 23.73
C ASN A 362 -7.11 -20.22 23.44
N LEU A 363 -6.29 -19.54 22.66
CA LEU A 363 -4.91 -19.97 22.40
C LEU A 363 -4.08 -19.99 23.69
N ASN A 364 -4.25 -19.00 24.58
CA ASN A 364 -3.60 -18.96 25.89
C ASN A 364 -4.01 -20.13 26.77
N LYS A 365 -5.30 -20.49 26.81
CA LYS A 365 -5.82 -21.64 27.51
C LYS A 365 -5.21 -22.96 27.02
N ASN A 366 -5.01 -23.09 25.74
CA ASN A 366 -4.48 -24.28 25.07
C ASN A 366 -2.95 -24.25 24.88
N MET A 367 -2.24 -23.51 25.72
CA MET A 367 -0.79 -23.39 25.76
C MET A 367 -0.29 -23.76 27.16
N PRO A 368 0.82 -24.49 27.34
CA PRO A 368 1.44 -24.69 28.64
C PRO A 368 2.01 -23.39 29.23
N ASP A 369 2.35 -23.38 30.53
CA ASP A 369 2.82 -22.15 31.18
C ASP A 369 4.16 -21.64 30.63
N ASN A 370 5.00 -22.54 30.13
CA ASN A 370 6.26 -22.20 29.44
C ASN A 370 6.11 -22.04 27.92
N GLY A 371 4.90 -22.16 27.39
CA GLY A 371 4.61 -22.02 25.98
C GLY A 371 4.79 -20.59 25.45
N LEU A 372 4.75 -20.45 24.15
CA LEU A 372 4.95 -19.18 23.44
C LEU A 372 3.81 -18.92 22.46
N GLN A 373 3.47 -17.65 22.30
CA GLN A 373 2.74 -17.17 21.11
C GLN A 373 3.60 -16.16 20.37
N MET A 374 3.65 -16.27 19.07
CA MET A 374 4.29 -15.29 18.18
C MET A 374 3.20 -14.63 17.34
N VAL A 375 3.12 -13.31 17.42
CA VAL A 375 2.17 -12.51 16.64
C VAL A 375 2.94 -11.66 15.67
N GLN A 376 2.67 -11.84 14.38
CA GLN A 376 3.16 -10.95 13.32
C GLN A 376 2.20 -9.78 13.20
N PHE A 377 2.70 -8.57 13.31
CA PHE A 377 1.84 -7.39 13.26
C PHE A 377 2.57 -6.18 12.71
N THR A 378 1.86 -5.38 11.93
CA THR A 378 2.32 -4.09 11.48
C THR A 378 1.15 -3.14 11.27
N HIS A 379 1.27 -1.93 11.76
CA HIS A 379 0.31 -0.86 11.49
C HIS A 379 0.96 0.50 11.77
N GLN A 380 0.55 1.55 11.04
CA GLN A 380 1.11 2.90 11.22
C GLN A 380 0.40 3.70 12.31
N ASP A 381 -0.85 3.35 12.64
CA ASP A 381 -1.66 4.09 13.60
C ASP A 381 -1.40 3.63 15.03
N PRO A 382 -0.91 4.52 15.94
CA PRO A 382 -0.73 4.23 17.36
C PRO A 382 -1.98 3.69 18.06
N ALA A 383 -3.18 4.13 17.63
CA ALA A 383 -4.45 3.69 18.20
C ALA A 383 -4.71 2.20 17.94
N VAL A 384 -4.23 1.66 16.81
CA VAL A 384 -4.36 0.24 16.48
C VAL A 384 -3.39 -0.60 17.31
N TRP A 385 -2.19 -0.08 17.59
CA TRP A 385 -1.24 -0.72 18.51
C TRP A 385 -1.76 -0.74 19.96
N ALA A 386 -2.39 0.35 20.39
CA ALA A 386 -3.04 0.41 21.70
C ALA A 386 -4.18 -0.61 21.82
N ASP A 387 -5.02 -0.73 20.79
CA ASP A 387 -6.08 -1.72 20.75
C ASP A 387 -5.52 -3.16 20.80
N LEU A 388 -4.47 -3.46 20.04
CA LEU A 388 -3.79 -4.77 20.08
C LEU A 388 -3.23 -5.06 21.48
N GLY A 389 -2.53 -4.11 22.08
CA GLY A 389 -1.98 -4.26 23.42
C GLY A 389 -3.06 -4.58 24.46
N MET A 390 -4.18 -3.87 24.42
CA MET A 390 -5.33 -4.12 25.30
C MET A 390 -5.97 -5.49 25.04
N ILE A 391 -6.09 -5.93 23.79
CA ILE A 391 -6.60 -7.25 23.39
C ILE A 391 -5.73 -8.37 23.99
N LEU A 392 -4.41 -8.29 23.79
CA LEU A 392 -3.46 -9.27 24.29
C LEU A 392 -3.46 -9.32 25.83
N TRP A 393 -3.51 -8.14 26.45
CA TRP A 393 -3.58 -8.02 27.90
C TRP A 393 -4.89 -8.62 28.47
N ALA A 394 -6.05 -8.29 27.89
CA ALA A 394 -7.35 -8.87 28.27
C ALA A 394 -7.41 -10.39 28.06
N ALA A 395 -6.63 -10.93 27.14
CA ALA A 395 -6.49 -12.35 26.90
C ALA A 395 -5.56 -13.08 27.91
N GLY A 396 -4.95 -12.35 28.85
CA GLY A 396 -4.03 -12.91 29.85
C GLY A 396 -2.62 -13.18 29.34
N LEU A 397 -2.21 -12.45 28.30
CA LEU A 397 -0.88 -12.53 27.70
C LEU A 397 -0.06 -11.27 28.04
N HIS A 398 1.27 -11.42 27.98
CA HIS A 398 2.19 -10.29 28.02
C HIS A 398 3.23 -10.40 26.90
N VAL A 399 3.67 -9.26 26.39
CA VAL A 399 4.75 -9.17 25.41
C VAL A 399 6.08 -9.36 26.13
N SER A 400 6.78 -10.46 25.87
CA SER A 400 8.09 -10.76 26.49
C SER A 400 9.27 -10.26 25.65
N SER A 401 9.12 -10.21 24.33
CA SER A 401 10.11 -9.70 23.39
C SER A 401 9.44 -9.21 22.13
N ALA A 402 10.11 -8.33 21.39
CA ALA A 402 9.67 -7.88 20.09
C ALA A 402 10.88 -7.69 19.16
N TRP A 403 10.73 -8.08 17.92
CA TRP A 403 11.74 -7.92 16.88
C TRP A 403 11.12 -7.33 15.63
N THR A 404 11.74 -6.32 15.06
CA THR A 404 11.37 -5.76 13.76
C THR A 404 12.17 -6.49 12.68
N ILE A 405 11.48 -7.02 11.68
CA ILE A 405 12.09 -7.69 10.52
C ILE A 405 11.64 -7.00 9.24
N ALA A 406 12.58 -6.78 8.32
CA ALA A 406 12.26 -6.25 7.00
C ALA A 406 11.61 -7.35 6.15
N THR A 407 10.31 -7.26 5.94
CA THR A 407 9.53 -8.25 5.18
C THR A 407 9.24 -7.82 3.76
N GLU A 408 9.41 -6.53 3.45
CA GLU A 408 9.04 -5.96 2.17
C GLU A 408 10.28 -5.59 1.35
N THR A 409 10.34 -6.09 0.13
CA THR A 409 11.37 -5.65 -0.82
C THR A 409 11.02 -4.27 -1.38
N SER A 410 12.02 -3.42 -1.60
CA SER A 410 11.92 -2.12 -2.27
C SER A 410 11.55 -2.29 -3.76
N SER A 411 10.40 -2.89 -4.08
CA SER A 411 9.93 -2.96 -5.45
C SER A 411 9.33 -1.63 -5.86
N GLY A 412 9.79 -1.04 -6.96
CA GLY A 412 9.38 0.28 -7.46
C GLY A 412 7.89 0.43 -7.84
N LEU A 413 7.05 -0.55 -7.51
CA LEU A 413 5.59 -0.52 -7.64
C LEU A 413 4.88 -0.01 -6.38
N LYS A 414 5.55 -0.02 -5.23
CA LYS A 414 4.99 0.44 -3.95
C LYS A 414 5.30 1.92 -3.74
N LYS A 415 4.56 2.78 -4.43
CA LYS A 415 4.54 4.23 -4.18
C LYS A 415 3.39 4.53 -3.23
N GLY A 416 3.66 4.66 -1.93
CA GLY A 416 2.68 4.97 -0.90
C GLY A 416 3.26 4.79 0.51
N ASN A 417 2.51 5.12 1.54
CA ASN A 417 2.85 4.83 2.94
C ASN A 417 2.81 3.32 3.20
N TYR A 418 3.88 2.63 2.90
CA TYR A 418 4.02 1.23 3.25
C TYR A 418 5.05 1.09 4.37
N VAL A 419 4.68 0.38 5.41
CA VAL A 419 5.60 -0.11 6.42
C VAL A 419 6.50 -1.14 5.74
N GLN A 420 7.81 -1.01 5.87
CA GLN A 420 8.77 -1.94 5.26
C GLN A 420 9.03 -3.15 6.14
N GLY A 421 8.78 -3.03 7.44
CA GLY A 421 8.99 -4.06 8.41
C GLY A 421 7.71 -4.63 9.04
N THR A 422 7.82 -5.85 9.54
CA THR A 422 6.81 -6.49 10.39
C THR A 422 7.42 -6.67 11.77
N VAL A 423 6.64 -6.37 12.81
CA VAL A 423 7.04 -6.65 14.19
C VAL A 423 6.58 -8.05 14.56
N LEU A 424 7.52 -8.85 15.05
CA LEU A 424 7.26 -10.12 15.69
C LEU A 424 7.13 -9.90 17.19
N LEU A 425 5.92 -9.99 17.73
CA LEU A 425 5.66 -9.95 19.17
C LEU A 425 5.73 -11.37 19.71
N VAL A 426 6.62 -11.61 20.64
CA VAL A 426 6.70 -12.87 21.39
C VAL A 426 5.95 -12.72 22.69
N LEU A 427 4.93 -13.54 22.87
CA LEU A 427 4.02 -13.47 24.00
C LEU A 427 4.17 -14.69 24.88
N ARG A 428 3.98 -14.49 26.19
CA ARG A 428 3.87 -15.54 27.20
C ARG A 428 2.60 -15.37 28.03
N LYS A 429 2.20 -16.41 28.74
CA LYS A 429 1.18 -16.28 29.79
C LYS A 429 1.63 -15.24 30.80
N ARG A 430 0.74 -14.32 31.15
CA ARG A 430 0.99 -13.38 32.22
C ARG A 430 0.71 -14.09 33.56
N ILE A 431 1.78 -14.39 34.27
CA ILE A 431 1.73 -15.02 35.64
C ILE A 431 2.02 -13.98 36.75
N ASN A 432 2.46 -12.78 36.36
CA ASN A 432 2.68 -11.67 37.28
C ASN A 432 1.32 -11.13 37.79
N HIS A 433 1.22 -10.84 39.07
CA HIS A 433 0.05 -10.25 39.73
C HIS A 433 0.31 -8.81 40.23
N GLU A 434 1.45 -8.22 39.84
CA GLU A 434 1.80 -6.89 40.26
C GLU A 434 0.94 -5.82 39.55
N GLU A 435 0.64 -4.78 40.30
CA GLU A 435 -0.02 -3.58 39.82
C GLU A 435 1.04 -2.48 39.63
N VAL A 436 0.85 -1.61 38.65
CA VAL A 436 1.72 -0.45 38.38
C VAL A 436 0.91 0.85 38.48
N PHE A 437 1.55 1.91 38.96
CA PHE A 437 0.95 3.23 38.98
C PHE A 437 1.09 3.92 37.62
N PRO A 438 0.07 4.71 37.16
CA PRO A 438 0.10 5.38 35.86
C PRO A 438 1.28 6.34 35.69
N ASP A 439 1.78 6.94 36.77
CA ASP A 439 2.89 7.91 36.77
C ASP A 439 4.26 7.24 36.67
N GLU A 440 4.38 5.95 36.96
CA GLU A 440 5.62 5.18 36.78
C GLU A 440 5.83 4.73 35.31
N LEU A 441 4.75 4.46 34.59
CA LEU A 441 4.77 3.93 33.22
C LEU A 441 5.59 4.78 32.22
N PRO A 442 5.50 6.11 32.21
CA PRO A 442 6.28 6.92 31.26
C PRO A 442 7.79 6.70 31.36
N SER A 443 8.34 6.62 32.58
CA SER A 443 9.78 6.40 32.78
C SER A 443 10.18 4.98 32.36
N LEU A 444 9.39 3.97 32.75
CA LEU A 444 9.64 2.58 32.37
C LEU A 444 9.60 2.37 30.86
N ILE A 445 8.66 3.04 30.17
CA ILE A 445 8.55 3.00 28.71
C ILE A 445 9.75 3.70 28.08
N GLU A 446 10.19 4.84 28.63
CA GLU A 446 11.35 5.55 28.11
C GLU A 446 12.62 4.69 28.14
N ASP A 447 12.88 4.03 29.25
CA ASP A 447 14.04 3.16 29.42
C ASP A 447 14.01 1.98 28.45
N GLU A 448 12.85 1.32 28.31
CA GLU A 448 12.68 0.18 27.41
C GLU A 448 12.80 0.59 25.93
N VAL A 449 12.19 1.73 25.54
CA VAL A 449 12.28 2.24 24.16
C VAL A 449 13.73 2.58 23.82
N ARG A 450 14.46 3.24 24.71
CA ARG A 450 15.88 3.55 24.49
C ARG A 450 16.71 2.29 24.30
N ALA A 451 16.56 1.31 25.19
CA ALA A 451 17.28 0.04 25.09
C ALA A 451 17.00 -0.66 23.74
N GLN A 452 15.75 -0.74 23.33
CA GLN A 452 15.35 -1.36 22.06
C GLN A 452 15.92 -0.64 20.83
N LEU A 453 15.94 0.70 20.85
CA LEU A 453 16.49 1.51 19.76
C LEU A 453 18.02 1.41 19.70
N ASP A 454 18.70 1.41 20.83
CA ASP A 454 20.15 1.23 20.90
C ASP A 454 20.57 -0.12 20.34
N ASP A 455 19.84 -1.20 20.66
CA ASP A 455 20.07 -2.53 20.10
C ASP A 455 19.89 -2.55 18.58
N MET A 456 18.83 -1.91 18.05
CA MET A 456 18.60 -1.81 16.61
C MET A 456 19.70 -1.00 15.91
N LEU A 457 20.09 0.13 16.47
CA LEU A 457 21.16 0.98 15.92
C LEU A 457 22.52 0.26 15.93
N ALA A 458 22.78 -0.59 16.93
CA ALA A 458 23.99 -1.41 17.00
C ALA A 458 24.04 -2.50 15.92
N LEU A 459 22.87 -2.98 15.47
CA LEU A 459 22.74 -4.01 14.43
C LEU A 459 22.63 -3.42 13.02
N ASP A 460 22.36 -2.12 12.89
CA ASP A 460 22.12 -1.47 11.60
C ASP A 460 23.44 -1.16 10.86
N ASP A 461 23.40 -1.26 9.53
CA ASP A 461 24.54 -0.89 8.69
C ASP A 461 24.55 0.61 8.44
N LYS A 462 25.66 1.27 8.73
CA LYS A 462 25.81 2.72 8.60
C LYS A 462 25.86 3.20 7.13
N GLU A 463 26.30 2.34 6.22
CA GLU A 463 26.41 2.67 4.79
C GLU A 463 25.14 2.28 4.02
N LEU A 464 24.52 1.15 4.38
CA LEU A 464 23.29 0.64 3.79
C LEU A 464 22.29 0.30 4.89
N PRO A 465 21.58 1.27 5.46
CA PRO A 465 20.64 1.04 6.56
C PRO A 465 19.58 -0.02 6.21
N ASN A 466 19.45 -1.02 7.09
CA ASN A 466 18.44 -2.06 6.98
C ASN A 466 17.07 -1.61 7.51
N PHE A 467 17.07 -0.60 8.39
CA PHE A 467 15.87 -0.08 9.06
C PHE A 467 15.63 1.38 8.66
N GLY A 468 14.39 1.72 8.39
CA GLY A 468 13.94 3.10 8.20
C GLY A 468 13.36 3.70 9.49
N ASP A 469 13.13 5.01 9.51
CA ASP A 469 12.54 5.71 10.67
C ASP A 469 11.22 5.09 11.13
N THR A 470 10.41 4.58 10.20
CA THR A 470 9.16 3.89 10.50
C THR A 470 9.39 2.59 11.28
N ASP A 471 10.48 1.86 10.99
CA ASP A 471 10.80 0.60 11.68
C ASP A 471 11.21 0.87 13.14
N TYR A 472 11.94 1.95 13.38
CA TYR A 472 12.26 2.42 14.73
C TYR A 472 11.01 2.86 15.52
N GLN A 473 10.04 3.50 14.86
CA GLN A 473 8.76 3.84 15.49
C GLN A 473 7.97 2.57 15.85
N LEU A 474 7.95 1.57 14.97
CA LEU A 474 7.31 0.27 15.25
C LEU A 474 7.96 -0.43 16.45
N ALA A 475 9.28 -0.37 16.55
CA ALA A 475 10.02 -0.91 17.70
C ALA A 475 9.63 -0.20 19.00
N ALA A 476 9.44 1.12 18.95
CA ALA A 476 8.97 1.87 20.12
C ALA A 476 7.54 1.48 20.55
N TYR A 477 6.62 1.23 19.60
CA TYR A 477 5.31 0.70 19.93
C TYR A 477 5.42 -0.64 20.66
N ALA A 478 6.24 -1.54 20.15
CA ALA A 478 6.44 -2.84 20.72
C ALA A 478 7.08 -2.80 22.13
N ALA A 479 8.05 -1.90 22.33
CA ALA A 479 8.67 -1.66 23.63
C ALA A 479 7.65 -1.14 24.66
N ALA A 480 6.78 -0.20 24.27
CA ALA A 480 5.70 0.27 25.14
C ALA A 480 4.73 -0.85 25.52
N LEU A 481 4.35 -1.70 24.56
CA LEU A 481 3.49 -2.86 24.84
C LEU A 481 4.16 -3.85 25.80
N ARG A 482 5.48 -4.06 25.68
CA ARG A 482 6.22 -4.93 26.59
C ARG A 482 6.11 -4.45 28.03
N VAL A 483 6.32 -3.18 28.27
CA VAL A 483 6.18 -2.57 29.61
C VAL A 483 4.74 -2.67 30.12
N MET A 484 3.77 -2.21 29.34
CA MET A 484 2.38 -2.15 29.79
C MET A 484 1.77 -3.52 30.08
N THR A 485 2.03 -4.52 29.21
CA THR A 485 1.38 -5.84 29.32
C THR A 485 1.99 -6.76 30.38
N GLN A 486 3.16 -6.44 30.95
CA GLN A 486 3.79 -7.26 31.99
C GLN A 486 3.04 -7.21 33.34
N TYR A 487 2.33 -6.11 33.62
CA TYR A 487 1.60 -5.93 34.87
C TYR A 487 0.20 -6.51 34.80
N ALA A 488 -0.34 -6.96 35.95
CA ALA A 488 -1.69 -7.51 36.04
C ALA A 488 -2.75 -6.42 35.89
N SER A 489 -2.50 -5.23 36.45
CA SER A 489 -3.38 -4.07 36.40
C SER A 489 -2.56 -2.77 36.40
N ILE A 490 -3.20 -1.72 35.92
CA ILE A 490 -2.73 -0.32 36.10
C ILE A 490 -3.74 0.36 37.02
N GLU A 491 -3.28 0.98 38.10
CA GLU A 491 -4.16 1.63 39.07
C GLU A 491 -5.10 2.64 38.37
N GLY A 492 -6.39 2.56 38.70
CA GLY A 492 -7.39 3.46 38.15
C GLY A 492 -7.80 3.21 36.69
N ILE A 493 -7.22 2.24 36.00
CA ILE A 493 -7.54 1.88 34.61
C ILE A 493 -8.24 0.50 34.57
N ASN A 494 -9.51 0.49 34.16
CA ASN A 494 -10.22 -0.74 33.86
C ASN A 494 -10.06 -1.07 32.37
N ILE A 495 -9.32 -2.15 32.07
CA ILE A 495 -8.97 -2.55 30.71
C ILE A 495 -10.19 -2.88 29.87
N GLU A 496 -11.18 -3.58 30.43
CA GLU A 496 -12.40 -3.93 29.68
C GLU A 496 -13.20 -2.68 29.30
N ASN A 497 -13.30 -1.71 30.21
CA ASN A 497 -13.96 -0.44 29.92
C ASN A 497 -13.20 0.37 28.85
N GLU A 498 -11.87 0.40 28.93
CA GLU A 498 -11.05 1.10 27.92
C GLU A 498 -11.08 0.39 26.55
N LEU A 499 -11.03 -0.93 26.53
CA LEU A 499 -11.03 -1.74 25.31
C LEU A 499 -12.33 -1.57 24.50
N TYR A 500 -13.48 -1.57 25.18
CA TYR A 500 -14.78 -1.49 24.51
C TYR A 500 -15.37 -0.09 24.47
N ARG A 501 -14.63 0.91 24.95
CA ARG A 501 -15.08 2.32 24.91
C ARG A 501 -15.31 2.77 23.46
N GLU A 502 -16.43 3.42 23.20
CA GLU A 502 -16.68 4.07 21.93
C GLU A 502 -15.66 5.19 21.70
N LYS A 503 -14.95 5.13 20.56
CA LYS A 503 -13.97 6.15 20.18
C LYS A 503 -14.69 7.44 19.83
N GLN A 504 -14.54 8.47 20.68
CA GLN A 504 -14.99 9.82 20.37
C GLN A 504 -13.93 10.54 19.56
N LYS A 505 -14.37 11.32 18.57
CA LYS A 505 -13.47 12.10 17.72
C LYS A 505 -12.64 13.05 18.59
N ASN A 506 -11.31 12.96 18.53
CA ASN A 506 -10.34 13.73 19.30
C ASN A 506 -10.12 13.34 20.77
N GLN A 507 -10.62 12.21 21.24
CA GLN A 507 -10.35 11.75 22.60
C GLN A 507 -9.51 10.47 22.55
N LYS A 508 -8.23 10.58 22.96
CA LYS A 508 -7.31 9.44 23.06
C LYS A 508 -7.52 8.66 24.35
N SER A 509 -7.39 7.32 24.30
CA SER A 509 -7.35 6.47 25.48
C SER A 509 -6.07 6.69 26.29
N ALA A 510 -6.03 6.20 27.52
CA ALA A 510 -4.80 6.23 28.32
C ALA A 510 -3.67 5.44 27.64
N PHE A 511 -3.99 4.29 27.03
CA PHE A 511 -3.03 3.48 26.26
C PHE A 511 -2.52 4.19 25.01
N GLU A 512 -3.40 4.83 24.24
CA GLU A 512 -2.97 5.61 23.07
C GLU A 512 -1.99 6.72 23.43
N LYS A 513 -2.17 7.36 24.59
CA LYS A 513 -1.24 8.40 25.07
C LYS A 513 0.14 7.84 25.41
N LEU A 514 0.20 6.67 26.04
CA LEU A 514 1.47 6.00 26.36
C LEU A 514 2.20 5.53 25.09
N ILE A 515 1.48 5.04 24.12
CA ILE A 515 2.05 4.67 22.80
C ILE A 515 2.56 5.92 22.07
N ASP A 516 1.81 7.02 22.07
CA ASP A 516 2.29 8.30 21.49
C ASP A 516 3.59 8.79 22.15
N GLN A 517 3.70 8.66 23.48
CA GLN A 517 4.92 9.03 24.21
C GLN A 517 6.11 8.16 23.78
N ALA A 518 5.90 6.86 23.60
CA ALA A 518 6.94 5.95 23.10
C ALA A 518 7.48 6.39 21.72
N VAL A 519 6.59 6.83 20.84
CA VAL A 519 6.98 7.36 19.51
C VAL A 519 7.72 8.68 19.62
N GLU A 520 7.27 9.56 20.49
CA GLU A 520 7.98 10.82 20.75
C GLU A 520 9.40 10.56 21.24
N ILE A 521 9.57 9.59 22.13
CA ILE A 521 10.89 9.16 22.61
C ILE A 521 11.74 8.65 21.44
N ALA A 522 11.18 7.78 20.58
CA ALA A 522 11.89 7.27 19.41
C ALA A 522 12.30 8.39 18.46
N CYS A 523 11.38 9.29 18.11
CA CYS A 523 11.68 10.41 17.23
C CYS A 523 12.75 11.35 17.81
N ASN A 524 12.79 11.50 19.14
CA ASN A 524 13.81 12.30 19.83
C ASN A 524 15.17 11.59 19.87
N HIS A 525 15.20 10.27 19.87
CA HIS A 525 16.40 9.45 19.88
C HIS A 525 17.06 9.35 18.50
N LEU A 526 16.28 9.40 17.41
CA LEU A 526 16.74 9.31 16.03
C LEU A 526 17.30 10.65 15.55
N ILE A 527 18.58 10.87 15.78
CA ILE A 527 19.29 12.11 15.42
C ILE A 527 19.70 12.05 13.94
N PRO A 528 19.50 13.13 13.14
CA PRO A 528 20.01 13.18 11.77
C PRO A 528 21.51 12.94 11.70
N THR A 529 21.95 12.17 10.71
CA THR A 529 23.35 11.75 10.56
C THR A 529 24.31 12.93 10.63
N GLY A 530 25.20 12.89 11.62
CA GLY A 530 26.23 13.89 11.84
C GLY A 530 25.76 15.16 12.55
N PHE A 531 24.55 15.23 13.09
CA PHE A 531 24.11 16.32 13.95
C PHE A 531 24.55 16.04 15.40
N ASP A 532 24.92 17.08 16.15
CA ASP A 532 25.33 16.96 17.55
C ASP A 532 24.14 16.62 18.45
N GLU A 533 24.25 15.57 19.27
CA GLU A 533 23.18 15.10 20.15
C GLU A 533 22.72 16.14 21.17
N PHE A 534 23.65 16.87 21.78
CA PHE A 534 23.31 17.87 22.77
C PHE A 534 22.53 19.04 22.15
N GLN A 535 22.95 19.49 20.96
CA GLN A 535 22.25 20.55 20.24
C GLN A 535 20.89 20.08 19.76
N TRP A 536 20.78 18.80 19.32
CA TRP A 536 19.50 18.19 18.91
C TRP A 536 18.46 18.22 20.04
N LYS A 537 18.84 17.80 21.24
CA LYS A 537 17.95 17.82 22.41
C LYS A 537 17.46 19.22 22.76
N GLY A 538 18.20 20.25 22.39
CA GLY A 538 17.85 21.65 22.62
C GLY A 538 16.95 22.27 21.53
N LEU A 539 16.52 21.52 20.49
CA LEU A 539 15.65 22.02 19.45
C LEU A 539 14.17 21.76 19.79
N ALA A 540 13.29 22.66 19.34
CA ALA A 540 11.85 22.44 19.43
C ALA A 540 11.38 21.34 18.49
N ALA A 541 10.22 20.71 18.78
CA ALA A 541 9.66 19.63 17.97
C ALA A 541 9.51 20.00 16.48
N SER A 542 9.06 21.21 16.18
CA SER A 542 8.92 21.71 14.81
C SER A 542 10.24 21.92 14.08
N GLU A 543 11.30 22.25 14.82
CA GLU A 543 12.66 22.39 14.29
C GLU A 543 13.27 21.02 13.95
N ARG A 544 13.06 20.04 14.86
CA ARG A 544 13.46 18.64 14.63
C ARG A 544 12.72 18.03 13.44
N LEU A 545 11.40 18.28 13.34
CA LEU A 545 10.62 17.89 12.18
C LEU A 545 11.20 18.42 10.87
N TYR A 546 11.59 19.68 10.85
CA TYR A 546 12.16 20.29 9.65
C TYR A 546 13.50 19.65 9.26
N LEU A 547 14.43 19.52 10.20
CA LEU A 547 15.76 18.91 9.94
C LEU A 547 15.64 17.43 9.53
N LYS A 548 14.79 16.66 10.22
CA LYS A 548 14.57 15.24 9.90
C LYS A 548 13.86 15.07 8.56
N GLY A 549 12.96 15.99 8.20
CA GLY A 549 12.34 16.01 6.88
C GLY A 549 13.33 16.32 5.75
N LEU A 550 14.35 17.16 5.98
CA LEU A 550 15.44 17.35 5.02
C LEU A 550 16.29 16.08 4.85
N GLU A 551 16.42 15.26 5.89
CA GLU A 551 17.08 13.95 5.77
C GLU A 551 16.26 12.99 4.89
N LEU A 552 14.93 12.98 5.00
CA LEU A 552 14.06 12.24 4.07
C LEU A 552 14.26 12.67 2.62
N GLU A 553 14.28 13.98 2.37
CA GLU A 553 14.56 14.54 1.03
C GLU A 553 15.92 14.11 0.49
N LYS A 554 16.94 14.13 1.34
CA LYS A 554 18.30 13.68 1.00
C LYS A 554 18.33 12.23 0.51
N HIS A 555 17.47 11.36 1.03
CA HIS A 555 17.31 9.99 0.59
C HIS A 555 16.29 9.81 -0.56
N GLY A 556 15.77 10.92 -1.11
CA GLY A 556 14.82 10.90 -2.23
C GLY A 556 13.38 10.55 -1.83
N GLU A 557 13.04 10.64 -0.53
CA GLU A 557 11.68 10.42 -0.06
C GLU A 557 10.87 11.71 -0.16
N LEU A 558 9.95 11.78 -1.12
CA LEU A 558 9.15 12.97 -1.44
C LEU A 558 7.63 12.74 -1.30
N ARG A 559 7.21 11.68 -0.63
CA ARG A 559 5.80 11.31 -0.46
C ARG A 559 5.18 12.06 0.72
N ALA A 560 4.01 12.66 0.51
CA ALA A 560 3.29 13.43 1.54
C ALA A 560 3.07 12.64 2.85
N GLY A 561 2.83 11.32 2.73
CA GLY A 561 2.60 10.47 3.89
C GLY A 561 3.80 10.33 4.81
N ALA A 562 5.03 10.25 4.28
CA ALA A 562 6.24 10.16 5.11
C ALA A 562 6.39 11.39 6.02
N TYR A 563 6.13 12.59 5.48
CA TYR A 563 6.15 13.83 6.27
C TYR A 563 5.00 13.92 7.28
N GLN A 564 3.84 13.36 6.93
CA GLN A 564 2.70 13.30 7.84
C GLN A 564 3.01 12.40 9.05
N GLU A 565 3.60 11.24 8.81
CA GLU A 565 4.00 10.32 9.89
C GLU A 565 5.11 10.95 10.76
N LEU A 566 6.10 11.55 10.13
CA LEU A 566 7.16 12.26 10.85
C LEU A 566 6.59 13.40 11.72
N ALA A 567 5.64 14.18 11.18
CA ALA A 567 4.98 15.26 11.93
C ALA A 567 4.17 14.75 13.13
N LYS A 568 3.48 13.61 12.97
CA LYS A 568 2.79 12.94 14.09
C LYS A 568 3.79 12.49 15.15
N GLY A 569 4.91 11.88 14.76
CA GLY A 569 5.95 11.41 15.66
C GLY A 569 6.55 12.53 16.52
N PHE A 570 6.72 13.72 15.94
CA PHE A 570 7.15 14.92 16.68
C PHE A 570 6.00 15.69 17.35
N GLY A 571 4.75 15.24 17.24
CA GLY A 571 3.59 15.93 17.82
C GLY A 571 3.25 17.27 17.14
N VAL A 572 3.74 17.53 15.93
CA VAL A 572 3.56 18.79 15.19
C VAL A 572 2.30 18.71 14.32
N ARG A 573 1.29 19.54 14.63
CA ARG A 573 -0.01 19.53 13.91
C ARG A 573 -0.02 20.43 12.68
N GLU A 574 0.64 21.59 12.77
CA GLU A 574 0.67 22.59 11.69
C GLU A 574 2.08 22.66 11.10
N TYR A 575 2.29 22.03 9.97
CA TYR A 575 3.59 21.95 9.29
C TYR A 575 3.52 22.18 7.77
N THR A 576 2.33 22.15 7.17
CA THR A 576 2.18 22.25 5.71
C THR A 576 2.67 23.56 5.12
N PHE A 577 2.71 24.63 5.93
CA PHE A 577 3.28 25.92 5.51
C PHE A 577 4.79 25.88 5.30
N MET A 578 5.47 24.89 5.87
CA MET A 578 6.90 24.66 5.66
C MET A 578 7.19 24.11 4.26
N PHE A 579 6.19 23.56 3.57
CA PHE A 579 6.39 22.96 2.26
C PHE A 579 6.46 23.96 1.12
N ALA A 580 7.40 23.74 0.21
CA ALA A 580 7.49 24.43 -1.08
C ALA A 580 6.57 23.77 -2.12
N SER A 581 6.39 22.45 -2.04
CA SER A 581 5.44 21.68 -2.85
C SER A 581 4.60 20.75 -1.97
N THR A 582 3.31 20.72 -2.21
CA THR A 582 2.35 19.80 -1.56
C THR A 582 1.79 18.75 -2.53
N LYS A 583 2.34 18.68 -3.75
CA LYS A 583 1.92 17.68 -4.73
C LYS A 583 2.32 16.29 -4.25
N ALA A 584 1.43 15.34 -4.44
CA ALA A 584 1.71 13.95 -4.13
C ALA A 584 3.01 13.47 -4.82
N ASN A 585 3.93 12.86 -4.06
CA ASN A 585 5.25 12.41 -4.51
C ASN A 585 6.23 13.50 -4.99
N GLU A 586 5.96 14.78 -4.69
CA GLU A 586 6.84 15.92 -4.95
C GLU A 586 6.86 16.86 -3.73
N VAL A 587 6.55 16.36 -2.54
CA VAL A 587 6.56 17.14 -1.30
C VAL A 587 8.00 17.40 -0.91
N ARG A 588 8.32 18.67 -0.63
CA ARG A 588 9.60 19.09 -0.08
C ARG A 588 9.45 20.32 0.81
N PHE A 589 10.35 20.50 1.73
CA PHE A 589 10.41 21.71 2.54
C PHE A 589 10.95 22.90 1.76
N LYS A 590 10.61 24.10 2.23
CA LYS A 590 11.17 25.34 1.70
C LYS A 590 12.61 25.49 2.17
N THR A 591 13.48 25.99 1.29
CA THR A 591 14.81 26.46 1.64
C THR A 591 14.75 27.83 2.36
N GLY A 592 15.87 28.32 2.85
CA GLY A 592 15.95 29.65 3.47
C GLY A 592 15.44 30.75 2.56
N THR A 593 15.82 30.72 1.28
CA THR A 593 15.45 31.71 0.28
C THR A 593 13.98 31.62 -0.17
N GLU A 594 13.34 30.48 -0.03
CA GLU A 594 11.93 30.27 -0.37
C GLU A 594 10.95 30.72 0.73
N PHE A 595 11.42 30.92 1.97
CA PHE A 595 10.60 31.46 3.04
C PHE A 595 10.48 32.98 2.92
N LYS A 596 9.26 33.51 2.98
CA LYS A 596 8.99 34.95 2.96
C LYS A 596 9.19 35.59 4.35
N ARG A 597 9.63 36.86 4.38
CA ARG A 597 9.76 37.62 5.62
C ARG A 597 8.45 37.71 6.42
N SER A 598 7.32 37.78 5.75
CA SER A 598 5.97 37.78 6.35
C SER A 598 5.63 36.50 7.17
N ASN A 599 6.43 35.44 7.05
CA ASN A 599 6.29 34.20 7.81
C ASN A 599 7.25 34.15 9.03
N LEU A 600 7.82 35.28 9.43
CA LEU A 600 8.65 35.41 10.63
C LEU A 600 7.83 35.98 11.79
N GLY A 601 8.06 35.45 12.98
CA GLY A 601 7.39 35.86 14.22
C GLY A 601 6.08 35.12 14.48
N GLY A 602 5.68 35.06 15.74
CA GLY A 602 4.55 34.29 16.21
C GLY A 602 4.98 33.01 16.95
N ASP A 603 4.02 32.14 17.18
CA ASP A 603 4.24 30.89 17.89
C ASP A 603 4.75 29.78 16.97
N ASN A 604 5.26 28.70 17.53
CA ASN A 604 5.74 27.52 16.84
C ASN A 604 6.95 27.76 15.91
N PHE A 605 7.02 27.10 14.76
CA PHE A 605 8.15 27.17 13.85
C PHE A 605 8.46 28.60 13.35
N ALA A 606 7.45 29.43 13.15
CA ALA A 606 7.62 30.79 12.62
C ALA A 606 8.46 31.70 13.55
N GLY A 607 8.41 31.46 14.85
CA GLY A 607 9.24 32.17 15.86
C GLY A 607 10.44 31.36 16.35
N SER A 608 10.73 30.20 15.76
CA SER A 608 11.83 29.33 16.22
C SER A 608 13.20 29.79 15.79
N LEU A 609 14.24 29.31 16.50
CA LEU A 609 15.64 29.56 16.17
C LEU A 609 15.96 29.10 14.73
N MET A 610 15.49 27.94 14.33
CA MET A 610 15.63 27.42 12.96
C MET A 610 15.10 28.42 11.94
N ARG A 611 13.91 28.98 12.18
CA ARG A 611 13.33 29.95 11.25
C ARG A 611 14.15 31.24 11.16
N HIS A 612 14.75 31.70 12.26
CA HIS A 612 15.69 32.81 12.24
C HIS A 612 16.96 32.45 11.47
N VAL A 613 17.50 31.25 11.63
CA VAL A 613 18.68 30.78 10.87
C VAL A 613 18.38 30.74 9.36
N LEU A 614 17.21 30.22 8.96
CA LEU A 614 16.79 30.20 7.56
C LEU A 614 16.61 31.60 6.98
N PHE A 615 16.17 32.58 7.79
CA PHE A 615 16.08 33.95 7.32
C PHE A 615 17.47 34.64 7.25
N ALA A 616 18.38 34.32 8.15
CA ALA A 616 19.76 34.77 8.04
C ALA A 616 20.46 34.23 6.78
N LEU A 617 20.14 32.98 6.37
CA LEU A 617 20.58 32.46 5.08
C LEU A 617 19.99 33.24 3.92
N HIS A 618 18.69 33.55 3.96
CA HIS A 618 18.04 34.39 2.96
C HIS A 618 18.74 35.76 2.82
N GLU A 619 19.04 36.43 3.91
CA GLU A 619 19.77 37.70 3.91
C GLU A 619 21.19 37.55 3.34
N THR A 620 21.87 36.45 3.71
CA THR A 620 23.21 36.15 3.21
C THR A 620 23.22 35.95 1.70
N VAL A 621 22.29 35.16 1.17
CA VAL A 621 22.15 34.87 -0.26
C VAL A 621 21.71 36.11 -1.04
N THR A 622 20.66 36.80 -0.56
CA THR A 622 20.07 37.94 -1.29
C THR A 622 20.99 39.13 -1.39
N LYS A 623 21.81 39.37 -0.33
CA LYS A 623 22.75 40.48 -0.28
C LYS A 623 24.18 40.05 -0.63
N GLU A 624 24.40 38.80 -0.99
CA GLU A 624 25.72 38.23 -1.29
C GLU A 624 26.78 38.52 -0.21
N ASN A 625 26.35 38.61 1.06
CA ASN A 625 27.18 39.03 2.16
C ASN A 625 26.81 38.36 3.51
N ALA A 626 27.67 37.50 4.00
CA ALA A 626 27.43 36.78 5.27
C ALA A 626 27.31 37.71 6.50
N LYS A 627 27.91 38.90 6.46
CA LYS A 627 27.78 39.88 7.58
C LYS A 627 26.32 40.28 7.80
N GLU A 628 25.50 40.33 6.76
CA GLU A 628 24.09 40.69 6.88
C GLU A 628 23.32 39.62 7.63
N GLY A 629 23.61 38.35 7.36
CA GLY A 629 23.05 37.21 8.11
C GLY A 629 23.48 37.24 9.59
N VAL A 630 24.76 37.54 9.87
CA VAL A 630 25.27 37.70 11.26
C VAL A 630 24.57 38.85 11.96
N ASN A 631 24.52 40.03 11.32
CA ASN A 631 23.88 41.23 11.89
C ASN A 631 22.40 40.94 12.22
N TYR A 632 21.69 40.26 11.35
CA TYR A 632 20.31 39.85 11.58
C TYR A 632 20.20 38.95 12.82
N LEU A 633 21.02 37.89 12.90
CA LEU A 633 20.97 36.94 14.03
C LEU A 633 21.28 37.63 15.38
N VAL A 634 22.29 38.49 15.40
CA VAL A 634 22.66 39.23 16.60
C VAL A 634 21.55 40.18 17.05
N ALA A 635 20.83 40.80 16.10
CA ALA A 635 19.77 41.76 16.41
C ALA A 635 18.44 41.10 16.82
N GLU A 636 18.09 39.98 16.20
CA GLU A 636 16.73 39.41 16.28
C GLU A 636 16.62 38.13 17.13
N VAL A 637 17.73 37.40 17.33
CA VAL A 637 17.70 36.16 18.12
C VAL A 637 17.93 36.49 19.60
N THR A 638 16.91 36.21 20.41
CA THR A 638 17.01 36.30 21.86
C THR A 638 18.09 35.36 22.36
N ASP A 639 19.00 35.88 23.22
CA ASP A 639 20.17 35.13 23.70
C ASP A 639 21.01 34.51 22.56
N TYR A 640 21.41 35.36 21.62
CA TYR A 640 22.27 34.95 20.50
C TYR A 640 23.52 34.20 20.97
N TRP A 641 24.18 34.70 22.02
CA TRP A 641 25.44 34.14 22.52
C TRP A 641 25.24 32.72 23.10
N GLY A 642 24.14 32.50 23.83
CA GLY A 642 23.77 31.19 24.36
C GLY A 642 23.41 30.19 23.24
N ASN A 643 22.79 30.68 22.16
CA ASN A 643 22.38 29.87 21.01
C ASN A 643 23.45 29.75 19.92
N ARG A 644 24.59 30.43 20.00
CA ARG A 644 25.63 30.52 18.97
C ARG A 644 26.09 29.11 18.48
N LYS A 645 26.39 28.21 19.41
CA LYS A 645 26.82 26.85 19.07
C LYS A 645 25.73 26.07 18.30
N LYS A 646 24.50 26.22 18.73
CA LYS A 646 23.33 25.58 18.07
C LYS A 646 23.12 26.13 16.65
N ILE A 647 23.24 27.45 16.46
CA ILE A 647 23.16 28.12 15.17
C ILE A 647 24.24 27.57 14.22
N ILE A 648 25.47 27.46 14.69
CA ILE A 648 26.60 26.94 13.90
C ILE A 648 26.33 25.47 13.51
N GLU A 649 25.85 24.66 14.43
CA GLU A 649 25.54 23.25 14.14
C GLU A 649 24.44 23.09 13.11
N ILE A 650 23.36 23.87 13.21
CA ILE A 650 22.30 23.92 12.20
C ILE A 650 22.88 24.29 10.83
N LEU A 651 23.68 25.34 10.75
CA LEU A 651 24.28 25.79 9.49
C LEU A 651 25.24 24.75 8.90
N ARG A 652 26.01 24.06 9.72
CA ARG A 652 26.90 22.98 9.30
C ARG A 652 26.10 21.79 8.77
N TYR A 653 24.95 21.47 9.38
CA TYR A 653 24.06 20.43 8.88
C TYR A 653 23.47 20.83 7.52
N LEU A 654 22.97 22.06 7.37
CA LEU A 654 22.41 22.57 6.11
C LEU A 654 23.47 22.60 5.01
N ASN A 655 24.73 22.92 5.31
CA ASN A 655 25.83 22.87 4.33
C ASN A 655 26.04 21.45 3.75
N ARG A 656 25.80 20.39 4.51
CA ARG A 656 25.93 19.00 4.04
C ARG A 656 24.88 18.59 3.01
N LEU A 657 23.89 19.45 2.74
CA LEU A 657 22.90 19.25 1.69
C LEU A 657 23.42 19.70 0.32
N ALA A 658 24.55 20.43 0.25
CA ALA A 658 25.21 20.76 -1.01
C ALA A 658 25.60 19.49 -1.78
N HIS A 659 25.46 19.55 -3.11
CA HIS A 659 25.81 18.46 -4.05
C HIS A 659 25.06 17.15 -3.81
N THR A 660 23.87 17.21 -3.19
CA THR A 660 23.01 16.04 -2.98
C THR A 660 22.10 15.84 -4.20
N ASP A 661 22.15 14.67 -4.84
CA ASP A 661 21.44 14.37 -6.10
C ASP A 661 19.93 14.68 -6.06
N HIS A 662 19.27 14.45 -4.93
CA HIS A 662 17.84 14.66 -4.77
C HIS A 662 17.47 16.08 -4.32
N MET A 663 18.45 16.94 -4.00
CA MET A 663 18.26 18.25 -3.41
C MET A 663 18.93 19.41 -4.17
N PRO A 664 18.85 19.48 -5.51
CA PRO A 664 19.51 20.57 -6.28
C PRO A 664 19.01 21.96 -5.90
N HIS A 665 17.82 22.06 -5.34
CA HIS A 665 17.21 23.31 -4.87
C HIS A 665 17.87 23.86 -3.59
N TRP A 666 18.69 23.07 -2.90
CA TRP A 666 19.45 23.48 -1.72
C TRP A 666 20.85 24.01 -2.02
N GLU A 667 21.37 23.85 -3.23
CA GLU A 667 22.76 24.15 -3.57
C GLU A 667 23.19 25.54 -3.09
N VAL A 668 22.45 26.58 -3.46
CA VAL A 668 22.77 27.99 -3.11
C VAL A 668 22.68 28.24 -1.60
N ASP A 669 21.61 27.78 -0.96
CA ASP A 669 21.42 27.97 0.48
C ASP A 669 22.45 27.18 1.29
N ALA A 670 22.83 25.99 0.85
CA ALA A 670 23.80 25.15 1.52
C ALA A 670 25.23 25.71 1.44
N GLU A 671 25.64 26.28 0.32
CA GLU A 671 26.91 27.00 0.17
C GLU A 671 26.94 28.26 1.05
N ALA A 672 25.83 29.01 1.04
CA ALA A 672 25.69 30.18 1.91
C ALA A 672 25.74 29.81 3.40
N ALA A 673 25.22 28.63 3.79
CA ALA A 673 25.31 28.16 5.17
C ALA A 673 26.74 27.95 5.64
N GLN A 674 27.64 27.45 4.79
CA GLN A 674 29.06 27.34 5.09
C GLN A 674 29.69 28.71 5.37
N THR A 675 29.41 29.66 4.47
CA THR A 675 29.96 31.01 4.55
C THR A 675 29.45 31.74 5.81
N LEU A 676 28.16 31.61 6.11
CA LEU A 676 27.54 32.20 7.30
C LEU A 676 28.08 31.58 8.59
N ALA A 677 28.23 30.24 8.64
CA ALA A 677 28.80 29.55 9.80
C ALA A 677 30.22 30.05 10.11
N GLY A 678 31.10 30.15 9.09
CA GLY A 678 32.44 30.69 9.24
C GLY A 678 32.46 32.16 9.69
N ALA A 679 31.52 32.99 9.20
CA ALA A 679 31.38 34.37 9.65
C ALA A 679 30.97 34.47 11.12
N ILE A 680 30.04 33.61 11.58
CA ILE A 680 29.61 33.54 12.98
C ILE A 680 30.74 33.03 13.87
N GLU A 681 31.52 32.04 13.44
CA GLU A 681 32.68 31.52 14.21
C GLU A 681 33.75 32.59 14.44
N ASN A 682 33.94 33.50 13.49
CA ASN A 682 34.92 34.59 13.58
C ASN A 682 34.34 35.89 14.14
N TYR A 683 33.03 35.94 14.41
CA TYR A 683 32.39 37.13 14.97
C TYR A 683 32.68 37.22 16.48
N ASN A 684 33.46 38.20 16.85
CA ASN A 684 33.73 38.62 18.24
C ASN A 684 33.12 39.99 18.43
N ALA A 685 32.24 40.15 19.42
CA ALA A 685 31.62 41.43 19.73
C ALA A 685 32.65 42.43 20.26
#